data_5b62f1d33dacfff482596d06a4402f3f
#
_entry.id   5b62f1d33dacfff482596d06a4402f3f
#
_cell.length_a   1.000
_cell.length_b   1.000
_cell.length_c   1.000
_cell.angle_alpha   90.00
_cell.angle_beta   90.00
_cell.angle_gamma   90.00
#
_symmetry.space_group_name_H-M   'P 1'
#
loop_
_entity.id
_entity.type
_entity.pdbx_description
1 polymer ?
#
loop_
_entity_poly.entity_id
_entity_poly.type
_entity_poly.pdbx_seq_one_letter_code
_entity_poly.pdbx_strand_id
1 'polypeptide(L)'
;MAHSDKFLYYLDMKLIAKDGMHTLRRRLPSTLPLLVITAVELLLYYAGPLWATDSRGTGDYLFLALIIGHGMWAYVLAVRPARELYFDLFRLPEVLLTIGSALFLFSFIFASNANLTYAQMFAQTSGNLNLAPNSTLQRLNTLIRYAPFLLYDGGMLLFFRLKKHRAFCRYTGISSFAGTWALPLSFIAALLYTLSLPSYLSVEGWAPLAFVALLPLFAVLQSHSYRWALFYGVSFGVIQILLTNYWLGTFSLITLQLVSVFLTFEYALFFAVLLLIRYRVPRPHILLYPAAWVVFDYLRAQGFLGYPWGMLGTSQYQFAPFIQVAALAGVWGVTFVVVLTNGLLFELWRRPAGRRGPAAAGLGLLWAATLIFGIMHIESLEKAAPEKKVKVALIQQNTDPRKHDYRYTFDILKRLTDRAMLQEPDLVAWSETAFVPNIRKWGAMEREEHPLAALVHDFRGYQRELGVWLLTGNDDYEEFRDAEGRIVQEHYNASVLFSDEGERMDTYRKLHLVPFSEYFPYEEEYPWVFTILKDFDADLWEKGTERVIFEHPEFTFFTPICFEDSFPGEIRAFVRRGADVILNISNDYWSLTEVEGQQHFANSLFRAVENGRPLLRSTASGMTAYVSPEGRIREELPYYEEGVLVSEVELYDRPPTLYLRWGNWFVLLAGVLVGALAIRALVLRYHTGKRR
;
A
#
# COMPACT_ATOMS: atom_id res chain seq x y z
N MET A 1 55.01 12.42 -7.13
CA MET A 1 55.28 11.14 -7.85
C MET A 1 55.50 9.93 -6.93
N ALA A 2 55.86 10.05 -5.66
CA ALA A 2 56.14 8.90 -4.77
C ALA A 2 54.89 8.22 -4.14
N HIS A 3 53.68 8.72 -4.34
CA HIS A 3 52.47 8.13 -3.79
C HIS A 3 51.64 7.30 -4.81
N SER A 4 51.86 7.48 -6.12
CA SER A 4 51.23 6.70 -7.17
C SER A 4 51.80 5.27 -7.29
N ASP A 5 53.10 5.13 -7.07
CA ASP A 5 53.78 3.83 -7.16
C ASP A 5 53.39 2.86 -6.04
N LYS A 6 52.98 3.36 -4.86
CA LYS A 6 52.47 2.51 -3.79
C LYS A 6 51.07 1.98 -4.06
N PHE A 7 50.22 2.71 -4.79
CA PHE A 7 48.90 2.25 -5.17
C PHE A 7 48.94 1.17 -6.27
N LEU A 8 49.87 1.33 -7.26
CA LEU A 8 50.11 0.33 -8.32
C LEU A 8 50.84 -0.91 -7.75
N TYR A 9 51.72 -0.76 -6.76
CA TYR A 9 52.36 -1.88 -6.07
C TYR A 9 51.36 -2.73 -5.26
N TYR A 10 50.22 -2.17 -4.86
CA TYR A 10 49.15 -2.90 -4.20
C TYR A 10 48.23 -3.65 -5.20
N LEU A 11 48.28 -3.33 -6.47
CA LEU A 11 47.59 -4.01 -7.59
C LEU A 11 48.52 -5.02 -8.28
N ASP A 12 49.57 -5.52 -7.61
CA ASP A 12 50.54 -6.42 -8.19
C ASP A 12 49.90 -7.61 -8.95
N MET A 13 49.83 -7.46 -10.25
CA MET A 13 49.29 -8.43 -11.20
C MET A 13 50.02 -9.78 -11.20
N LYS A 14 51.23 -9.88 -10.64
CA LYS A 14 51.97 -11.14 -10.52
C LYS A 14 51.40 -12.08 -9.46
N LEU A 15 50.72 -11.56 -8.43
CA LEU A 15 49.98 -12.37 -7.45
C LEU A 15 48.67 -12.97 -7.99
N ILE A 16 48.15 -12.37 -9.04
CA ILE A 16 46.93 -12.83 -9.70
C ILE A 16 47.18 -14.06 -10.59
N ALA A 17 48.37 -14.21 -11.15
CA ALA A 17 48.64 -15.20 -12.19
C ALA A 17 48.91 -16.62 -11.68
N LYS A 18 49.40 -16.84 -10.46
CA LYS A 18 49.74 -18.20 -9.96
C LYS A 18 48.86 -18.70 -8.81
N ASP A 19 48.49 -17.85 -7.84
CA ASP A 19 47.66 -18.23 -6.69
C ASP A 19 46.26 -17.62 -6.70
N GLY A 20 46.03 -16.61 -7.55
CA GLY A 20 44.79 -15.82 -7.57
C GLY A 20 43.58 -16.63 -8.00
N MET A 21 43.72 -17.49 -9.00
CA MET A 21 42.60 -18.28 -9.53
C MET A 21 42.12 -19.39 -8.59
N HIS A 22 43.05 -19.99 -7.81
CA HIS A 22 42.70 -20.96 -6.78
C HIS A 22 42.03 -20.30 -5.55
N THR A 23 42.51 -19.14 -5.19
CA THR A 23 41.97 -18.35 -4.08
C THR A 23 40.60 -17.73 -4.45
N LEU A 24 40.46 -17.25 -5.69
CA LEU A 24 39.20 -16.75 -6.23
C LEU A 24 38.13 -17.87 -6.25
N ARG A 25 38.49 -19.06 -6.77
CA ARG A 25 37.55 -20.21 -6.85
C ARG A 25 37.07 -20.70 -5.49
N ARG A 26 37.89 -20.58 -4.43
CA ARG A 26 37.52 -20.92 -3.04
C ARG A 26 36.68 -19.82 -2.38
N ARG A 27 36.77 -18.55 -2.80
CA ARG A 27 36.12 -17.39 -2.16
C ARG A 27 34.96 -16.83 -2.95
N LEU A 28 34.85 -17.19 -4.26
CA LEU A 28 33.74 -16.76 -5.12
C LEU A 28 32.36 -17.00 -4.49
N PRO A 29 32.07 -18.17 -3.89
CA PRO A 29 30.78 -18.40 -3.26
C PRO A 29 30.44 -17.42 -2.12
N SER A 30 31.46 -16.88 -1.43
CA SER A 30 31.27 -15.95 -0.31
C SER A 30 31.18 -14.49 -0.73
N THR A 31 31.62 -14.15 -1.93
CA THR A 31 31.59 -12.79 -2.51
C THR A 31 30.57 -12.65 -3.64
N LEU A 32 30.02 -13.77 -4.11
CA LEU A 32 29.01 -13.78 -5.15
C LEU A 32 27.82 -12.85 -4.86
N PRO A 33 27.28 -12.77 -3.61
CA PRO A 33 26.24 -11.81 -3.29
C PRO A 33 26.61 -10.36 -3.61
N LEU A 34 27.82 -9.95 -3.29
CA LEU A 34 28.29 -8.59 -3.55
C LEU A 34 28.43 -8.31 -5.04
N LEU A 35 28.98 -9.27 -5.79
CA LEU A 35 29.09 -9.16 -7.26
C LEU A 35 27.72 -9.11 -7.93
N VAL A 36 26.76 -9.91 -7.45
CA VAL A 36 25.37 -9.86 -7.96
C VAL A 36 24.73 -8.51 -7.67
N ILE A 37 24.90 -7.99 -6.45
CA ILE A 37 24.35 -6.68 -6.08
C ILE A 37 24.99 -5.59 -6.96
N THR A 38 26.32 -5.58 -7.10
CA THR A 38 27.00 -4.61 -7.97
C THR A 38 26.54 -4.72 -9.44
N ALA A 39 26.31 -5.96 -9.94
CA ALA A 39 25.77 -6.16 -11.28
C ALA A 39 24.32 -5.64 -11.43
N VAL A 40 23.49 -5.85 -10.40
CA VAL A 40 22.13 -5.31 -10.36
C VAL A 40 22.17 -3.78 -10.29
N GLU A 41 23.02 -3.19 -9.46
CA GLU A 41 23.21 -1.73 -9.38
C GLU A 41 23.63 -1.15 -10.73
N LEU A 42 24.59 -1.77 -11.42
CA LEU A 42 25.00 -1.37 -12.77
C LEU A 42 23.86 -1.51 -13.78
N LEU A 43 23.13 -2.60 -13.74
CA LEU A 43 22.00 -2.84 -14.63
C LEU A 43 20.89 -1.80 -14.40
N LEU A 44 20.56 -1.53 -13.14
CA LEU A 44 19.62 -0.50 -12.75
C LEU A 44 20.13 0.89 -13.14
N TYR A 45 21.43 1.13 -13.02
CA TYR A 45 22.08 2.36 -13.46
C TYR A 45 21.93 2.58 -14.99
N TYR A 46 22.07 1.56 -15.82
CA TYR A 46 22.00 1.68 -17.27
C TYR A 46 20.59 1.52 -17.86
N ALA A 47 19.70 0.76 -17.22
CA ALA A 47 18.35 0.48 -17.70
C ALA A 47 17.26 1.34 -17.04
N GLY A 48 17.60 2.10 -16.00
CA GLY A 48 16.62 2.87 -15.23
C GLY A 48 16.26 4.21 -15.88
N PRO A 49 15.04 4.72 -15.63
CA PRO A 49 14.56 6.00 -16.13
C PRO A 49 15.30 7.23 -15.57
N LEU A 50 16.29 7.02 -14.69
CA LEU A 50 17.27 8.05 -14.26
C LEU A 50 17.98 8.72 -15.43
N TRP A 51 17.90 8.16 -16.62
CA TRP A 51 18.64 8.54 -17.85
C TRP A 51 17.78 9.21 -18.90
N ALA A 52 16.50 9.38 -18.65
CA ALA A 52 15.58 10.00 -19.59
C ALA A 52 15.80 11.53 -19.75
N THR A 53 16.73 12.14 -18.98
CA THR A 53 17.09 13.53 -19.14
C THR A 53 18.42 13.68 -19.88
N ASP A 54 18.44 14.47 -20.93
CA ASP A 54 19.59 14.75 -21.79
C ASP A 54 20.82 15.41 -21.09
N SER A 55 20.73 15.68 -19.80
CA SER A 55 21.81 16.31 -19.02
C SER A 55 22.30 15.40 -17.89
N ARG A 56 23.35 14.63 -18.15
CA ARG A 56 24.10 13.93 -17.10
C ARG A 56 24.89 14.94 -16.27
N GLY A 57 24.52 15.07 -15.00
CA GLY A 57 25.24 15.95 -14.07
C GLY A 57 26.50 15.29 -13.51
N THR A 58 27.42 16.12 -12.98
CA THR A 58 28.64 15.65 -12.30
C THR A 58 28.37 14.58 -11.22
N GLY A 59 27.18 14.65 -10.56
CA GLY A 59 26.75 13.68 -9.56
C GLY A 59 26.55 12.27 -10.12
N ASP A 60 26.10 12.14 -11.35
CA ASP A 60 25.83 10.85 -11.98
C ASP A 60 27.14 10.11 -12.31
N TYR A 61 28.16 10.83 -12.74
CA TYR A 61 29.50 10.25 -12.92
C TYR A 61 30.16 9.87 -11.62
N LEU A 62 29.95 10.66 -10.54
CA LEU A 62 30.43 10.32 -9.20
C LEU A 62 29.77 9.04 -8.70
N PHE A 63 28.49 8.88 -8.97
CA PHE A 63 27.71 7.69 -8.62
C PHE A 63 28.19 6.45 -9.38
N LEU A 64 28.43 6.56 -10.68
CA LEU A 64 29.02 5.49 -11.49
C LEU A 64 30.39 5.10 -10.97
N ALA A 65 31.22 6.08 -10.59
CA ALA A 65 32.53 5.83 -10.01
C ALA A 65 32.44 5.09 -8.65
N LEU A 66 31.43 5.40 -7.84
CA LEU A 66 31.16 4.69 -6.58
C LEU A 66 30.75 3.24 -6.83
N ILE A 67 29.87 2.96 -7.78
CA ILE A 67 29.47 1.59 -8.16
C ILE A 67 30.67 0.79 -8.66
N ILE A 68 31.48 1.37 -9.55
CA ILE A 68 32.71 0.74 -10.05
C ILE A 68 33.70 0.50 -8.92
N GLY A 69 33.90 1.50 -8.05
CA GLY A 69 34.75 1.39 -6.86
C GLY A 69 34.29 0.29 -5.91
N HIS A 70 32.98 0.14 -5.75
CA HIS A 70 32.36 -0.92 -4.96
C HIS A 70 32.66 -2.31 -5.55
N GLY A 71 32.45 -2.50 -6.86
CA GLY A 71 32.78 -3.75 -7.55
C GLY A 71 34.27 -4.09 -7.46
N MET A 72 35.15 -3.11 -7.64
CA MET A 72 36.61 -3.29 -7.48
C MET A 72 36.97 -3.66 -6.06
N TRP A 73 36.38 -3.03 -5.05
CA TRP A 73 36.62 -3.33 -3.65
C TRP A 73 36.09 -4.71 -3.28
N ALA A 74 34.95 -5.13 -3.80
CA ALA A 74 34.44 -6.48 -3.66
C ALA A 74 35.41 -7.53 -4.19
N TYR A 75 36.01 -7.27 -5.34
CA TYR A 75 37.05 -8.11 -5.92
C TYR A 75 38.30 -8.18 -5.01
N VAL A 76 38.79 -7.04 -4.52
CA VAL A 76 39.94 -6.99 -3.58
C VAL A 76 39.66 -7.78 -2.29
N LEU A 77 38.42 -7.66 -1.75
CA LEU A 77 38.01 -8.43 -0.56
C LEU A 77 37.90 -9.94 -0.86
N ALA A 78 37.58 -10.32 -2.10
CA ALA A 78 37.53 -11.71 -2.51
C ALA A 78 38.92 -12.34 -2.56
N VAL A 79 39.93 -11.57 -2.95
CA VAL A 79 41.28 -12.06 -3.22
C VAL A 79 42.18 -11.99 -1.96
N ARG A 80 41.98 -11.01 -1.06
CA ARG A 80 42.89 -10.80 0.11
C ARG A 80 42.42 -11.48 1.40
N PRO A 81 43.34 -12.07 2.20
CA PRO A 81 43.03 -12.55 3.53
C PRO A 81 42.78 -11.36 4.50
N ALA A 82 41.68 -11.43 5.28
CA ALA A 82 41.37 -10.42 6.29
C ALA A 82 42.36 -10.50 7.46
N ARG A 83 43.01 -9.40 7.83
CA ARG A 83 43.62 -9.22 9.12
C ARG A 83 42.50 -8.98 10.15
N GLU A 84 42.65 -9.55 11.34
CA GLU A 84 41.68 -9.42 12.43
C GLU A 84 41.51 -7.95 12.80
N LEU A 85 40.25 -7.48 12.72
CA LEU A 85 39.86 -6.17 13.25
C LEU A 85 38.86 -6.42 14.38
N TYR A 86 39.24 -6.01 15.57
CA TYR A 86 38.35 -5.92 16.71
C TYR A 86 37.44 -4.68 16.52
N PHE A 87 36.16 -4.91 16.35
CA PHE A 87 35.15 -3.86 16.42
C PHE A 87 33.98 -4.35 17.25
N ASP A 88 33.69 -3.65 18.34
CA ASP A 88 32.51 -3.89 19.19
C ASP A 88 31.17 -3.51 18.53
N LEU A 89 31.18 -2.95 17.32
CA LEU A 89 30.03 -2.50 16.56
C LEU A 89 29.55 -3.55 15.54
N PHE A 90 29.36 -4.80 15.95
CA PHE A 90 28.90 -5.90 15.08
C PHE A 90 27.52 -5.72 14.44
N ARG A 91 26.76 -4.70 14.84
CA ARG A 91 25.39 -4.43 14.34
C ARG A 91 25.33 -3.32 13.30
N LEU A 92 26.29 -2.41 13.33
CA LEU A 92 26.29 -1.22 12.48
C LEU A 92 26.29 -1.56 10.98
N PRO A 93 27.06 -2.54 10.46
CA PRO A 93 27.09 -2.84 9.03
C PRO A 93 25.76 -3.28 8.46
N GLU A 94 25.05 -4.15 9.17
CA GLU A 94 23.76 -4.69 8.67
C GLU A 94 22.63 -3.67 8.78
N VAL A 95 22.67 -2.81 9.81
CA VAL A 95 21.76 -1.67 9.91
C VAL A 95 21.99 -0.68 8.76
N LEU A 96 23.26 -0.34 8.51
CA LEU A 96 23.64 0.54 7.39
C LEU A 96 23.26 -0.07 6.04
N LEU A 97 23.46 -1.39 5.86
CA LEU A 97 23.05 -2.12 4.66
C LEU A 97 21.55 -2.06 4.44
N THR A 98 20.76 -2.28 5.49
CA THR A 98 19.30 -2.29 5.39
C THR A 98 18.77 -0.89 5.10
N ILE A 99 19.22 0.10 5.84
CA ILE A 99 18.85 1.50 5.61
C ILE A 99 19.31 1.93 4.22
N GLY A 100 20.54 1.62 3.83
CA GLY A 100 21.08 1.95 2.52
C GLY A 100 20.33 1.27 1.39
N SER A 101 19.99 -0.04 1.52
CA SER A 101 19.19 -0.76 0.51
C SER A 101 17.78 -0.20 0.40
N ALA A 102 17.13 0.10 1.52
CA ALA A 102 15.80 0.69 1.53
C ALA A 102 15.80 2.08 0.88
N LEU A 103 16.77 2.92 1.23
CA LEU A 103 16.91 4.26 0.67
C LEU A 103 17.40 4.23 -0.80
N PHE A 104 18.19 3.22 -1.21
CA PHE A 104 18.59 2.99 -2.59
C PHE A 104 17.38 2.70 -3.46
N LEU A 105 16.56 1.72 -3.05
CA LEU A 105 15.31 1.39 -3.74
C LEU A 105 14.36 2.58 -3.78
N PHE A 106 14.23 3.29 -2.69
CA PHE A 106 13.47 4.52 -2.60
C PHE A 106 13.96 5.55 -3.63
N SER A 107 15.27 5.84 -3.66
CA SER A 107 15.85 6.81 -4.60
C SER A 107 15.67 6.35 -6.05
N PHE A 108 15.76 5.05 -6.33
CA PHE A 108 15.57 4.47 -7.66
C PHE A 108 14.13 4.59 -8.13
N ILE A 109 13.18 4.15 -7.32
CA ILE A 109 11.73 4.22 -7.64
C ILE A 109 11.31 5.69 -7.76
N PHE A 110 11.82 6.54 -6.87
CA PHE A 110 11.50 7.95 -6.84
C PHE A 110 12.08 8.70 -8.03
N ALA A 111 13.32 8.43 -8.42
CA ALA A 111 13.93 9.06 -9.58
C ALA A 111 13.26 8.64 -10.90
N SER A 112 12.71 7.43 -10.97
CA SER A 112 11.98 6.96 -12.15
C SER A 112 10.64 7.69 -12.36
N ASN A 113 9.93 8.00 -11.28
CA ASN A 113 8.69 8.79 -11.34
C ASN A 113 8.92 10.31 -11.30
N ALA A 114 10.02 10.75 -10.68
CA ALA A 114 10.28 12.16 -10.43
C ALA A 114 10.57 12.97 -11.71
N ASN A 115 11.01 12.36 -12.80
CA ASN A 115 11.29 13.12 -14.01
C ASN A 115 10.02 13.70 -14.67
N LEU A 116 8.86 13.06 -14.51
CA LEU A 116 7.58 13.64 -14.92
C LEU A 116 6.90 14.42 -13.78
N THR A 117 6.95 13.89 -12.55
CA THR A 117 6.15 14.39 -11.44
C THR A 117 6.84 15.46 -10.60
N TYR A 118 8.17 15.41 -10.44
CA TYR A 118 8.89 16.41 -9.64
C TYR A 118 8.89 17.79 -10.29
N ALA A 119 9.10 17.85 -11.61
CA ALA A 119 8.97 19.11 -12.34
C ALA A 119 7.52 19.61 -12.35
N GLN A 120 6.54 18.70 -12.40
CA GLN A 120 5.12 19.05 -12.38
C GLN A 120 4.61 19.34 -10.96
N MET A 121 4.96 18.56 -9.94
CA MET A 121 4.58 18.83 -8.54
C MET A 121 5.29 20.07 -7.99
N PHE A 122 6.59 20.24 -8.23
CA PHE A 122 7.29 21.46 -7.84
C PHE A 122 6.81 22.69 -8.62
N ALA A 123 6.43 22.54 -9.88
CA ALA A 123 5.82 23.62 -10.65
C ALA A 123 4.38 23.93 -10.18
N GLN A 124 3.65 22.94 -9.68
CA GLN A 124 2.26 23.11 -9.23
C GLN A 124 2.15 23.54 -7.76
N THR A 125 2.97 22.98 -6.85
CA THR A 125 3.00 23.38 -5.43
C THR A 125 3.86 24.62 -5.18
N SER A 126 4.81 24.89 -6.03
CA SER A 126 5.68 26.08 -5.96
C SER A 126 5.32 27.12 -7.00
N GLY A 127 4.06 27.37 -7.24
CA GLY A 127 3.60 28.42 -8.18
C GLY A 127 4.35 29.77 -8.07
N ASN A 128 5.28 29.89 -7.11
CA ASN A 128 6.18 31.02 -6.92
C ASN A 128 7.54 30.70 -6.26
N LEU A 129 7.91 29.45 -6.05
CA LEU A 129 9.23 29.12 -5.52
C LEU A 129 10.22 28.88 -6.67
N ASN A 130 10.72 29.97 -7.26
CA ASN A 130 12.01 29.99 -7.92
C ASN A 130 13.07 29.65 -6.84
N LEU A 131 13.28 28.35 -6.61
CA LEU A 131 14.38 27.88 -5.75
C LEU A 131 15.67 28.31 -6.43
N ALA A 132 16.30 29.35 -5.85
CA ALA A 132 17.59 29.82 -6.32
C ALA A 132 18.55 28.63 -6.44
N PRO A 133 19.32 28.50 -7.53
CA PRO A 133 20.40 27.52 -7.65
C PRO A 133 21.29 27.68 -6.42
N ASN A 134 21.56 26.58 -5.66
CA ASN A 134 22.26 26.54 -4.37
C ASN A 134 21.43 26.81 -3.10
N SER A 135 20.11 26.72 -3.13
CA SER A 135 19.33 26.76 -1.89
C SER A 135 19.67 25.55 -0.97
N THR A 136 19.51 25.76 0.35
CA THR A 136 19.71 24.69 1.35
C THR A 136 18.86 23.46 1.03
N LEU A 137 17.66 23.66 0.48
CA LEU A 137 16.75 22.59 0.04
C LEU A 137 17.33 21.77 -1.13
N GLN A 138 17.99 22.41 -2.09
CA GLN A 138 18.64 21.72 -3.21
C GLN A 138 19.85 20.92 -2.75
N ARG A 139 20.62 21.45 -1.80
CA ARG A 139 21.73 20.72 -1.15
C ARG A 139 21.22 19.55 -0.33
N LEU A 140 20.13 19.72 0.42
CA LEU A 140 19.48 18.66 1.19
C LEU A 140 18.94 17.56 0.27
N ASN A 141 18.31 17.93 -0.84
CA ASN A 141 17.81 17.01 -1.86
C ASN A 141 18.95 16.21 -2.49
N THR A 142 20.07 16.85 -2.80
CA THR A 142 21.29 16.19 -3.29
C THR A 142 21.83 15.21 -2.24
N LEU A 143 21.88 15.61 -0.98
CA LEU A 143 22.40 14.78 0.12
C LEU A 143 21.47 13.59 0.40
N ILE A 144 20.16 13.79 0.38
CA ILE A 144 19.15 12.72 0.48
C ILE A 144 19.24 11.77 -0.71
N ARG A 145 19.54 12.25 -1.90
CA ARG A 145 19.73 11.45 -3.11
C ARG A 145 20.96 10.53 -3.04
N TYR A 146 22.08 10.99 -2.45
CA TYR A 146 23.35 10.24 -2.44
C TYR A 146 23.69 9.59 -1.09
N ALA A 147 23.19 10.11 0.02
CA ALA A 147 23.45 9.51 1.34
C ALA A 147 23.06 8.02 1.44
N PRO A 148 21.93 7.56 0.82
CA PRO A 148 21.57 6.15 0.78
C PRO A 148 22.67 5.26 0.22
N PHE A 149 23.28 5.67 -0.90
CA PHE A 149 24.32 4.89 -1.57
C PHE A 149 25.60 4.81 -0.73
N LEU A 150 25.99 5.92 -0.11
CA LEU A 150 27.16 5.94 0.78
C LEU A 150 26.95 5.05 2.01
N LEU A 151 25.75 5.06 2.59
CA LEU A 151 25.40 4.20 3.72
C LEU A 151 25.34 2.73 3.31
N TYR A 152 24.78 2.44 2.14
CA TYR A 152 24.73 1.10 1.58
C TYR A 152 26.13 0.57 1.31
N ASP A 153 26.96 1.29 0.56
CA ASP A 153 28.33 0.89 0.24
C ASP A 153 29.18 0.74 1.50
N GLY A 154 29.12 1.70 2.42
CA GLY A 154 29.80 1.61 3.69
C GLY A 154 29.38 0.40 4.52
N GLY A 155 28.08 0.13 4.58
CA GLY A 155 27.51 -1.03 5.25
C GLY A 155 27.96 -2.35 4.61
N MET A 156 27.92 -2.44 3.26
CA MET A 156 28.37 -3.61 2.51
C MET A 156 29.85 -3.90 2.72
N LEU A 157 30.68 -2.88 2.61
CA LEU A 157 32.12 -3.00 2.83
C LEU A 157 32.42 -3.52 4.24
N LEU A 158 31.77 -2.96 5.25
CA LEU A 158 31.95 -3.35 6.64
C LEU A 158 31.39 -4.75 6.91
N PHE A 159 30.22 -5.09 6.36
CA PHE A 159 29.61 -6.42 6.45
C PHE A 159 30.52 -7.51 5.89
N PHE A 160 31.05 -7.33 4.67
CA PHE A 160 31.94 -8.32 4.06
C PHE A 160 33.28 -8.43 4.77
N ARG A 161 33.76 -7.34 5.35
CA ARG A 161 34.96 -7.37 6.16
C ARG A 161 34.77 -8.15 7.46
N LEU A 162 33.66 -7.95 8.14
CA LEU A 162 33.29 -8.65 9.38
C LEU A 162 32.87 -10.10 9.15
N LYS A 163 32.26 -10.43 8.01
CA LYS A 163 31.85 -11.80 7.64
C LYS A 163 33.04 -12.78 7.62
N LYS A 164 34.26 -12.30 7.40
CA LYS A 164 35.47 -13.13 7.44
C LYS A 164 35.92 -13.44 8.88
N HIS A 165 35.36 -12.79 9.88
CA HIS A 165 35.72 -13.01 11.27
C HIS A 165 34.93 -14.17 11.86
N ARG A 166 35.62 -15.17 12.45
CA ARG A 166 34.96 -16.39 13.03
C ARG A 166 33.93 -16.07 14.12
N ALA A 167 34.16 -15.02 14.92
CA ALA A 167 33.26 -14.58 15.97
C ALA A 167 31.98 -13.98 15.36
N PHE A 168 32.08 -13.19 14.30
CA PHE A 168 30.93 -12.64 13.56
C PHE A 168 30.09 -13.75 12.94
N CYS A 169 30.73 -14.73 12.27
CA CYS A 169 30.01 -15.86 11.69
C CYS A 169 29.27 -16.70 12.74
N ARG A 170 29.85 -16.93 13.91
CA ARG A 170 29.16 -17.62 15.01
C ARG A 170 28.03 -16.81 15.60
N TYR A 171 28.22 -15.49 15.74
CA TYR A 171 27.21 -14.59 16.29
C TYR A 171 26.00 -14.43 15.36
N THR A 172 26.23 -14.35 14.05
CA THR A 172 25.18 -14.14 13.03
C THR A 172 24.54 -15.41 12.54
N GLY A 173 25.13 -16.60 12.83
CA GLY A 173 24.62 -17.87 12.33
C GLY A 173 24.83 -18.10 10.82
N ILE A 174 25.76 -17.39 10.18
CA ILE A 174 26.06 -17.45 8.73
C ILE A 174 26.80 -18.77 8.37
N SER A 175 26.28 -19.91 8.77
CA SER A 175 26.83 -21.23 8.42
C SER A 175 26.06 -21.94 7.29
N SER A 176 24.84 -21.47 6.97
CA SER A 176 23.98 -22.03 5.95
C SER A 176 23.86 -21.12 4.73
N PHE A 177 23.33 -21.66 3.62
CA PHE A 177 23.00 -20.86 2.43
C PHE A 177 22.10 -19.68 2.80
N ALA A 178 21.00 -19.93 3.50
CA ALA A 178 20.07 -18.88 3.91
C ALA A 178 20.71 -17.87 4.88
N GLY A 179 21.67 -18.32 5.73
CA GLY A 179 22.45 -17.42 6.55
C GLY A 179 23.38 -16.50 5.76
N THR A 180 23.97 -17.03 4.70
CA THR A 180 24.88 -16.26 3.83
C THR A 180 24.13 -15.25 2.96
N TRP A 181 22.92 -15.62 2.51
CA TRP A 181 22.10 -14.85 1.57
C TRP A 181 20.93 -14.14 2.25
N ALA A 182 20.96 -13.96 3.56
CA ALA A 182 19.81 -13.49 4.32
C ALA A 182 19.23 -12.16 3.81
N LEU A 183 20.08 -11.16 3.57
CA LEU A 183 19.64 -9.87 3.07
C LEU A 183 19.09 -9.96 1.64
N PRO A 184 19.80 -10.57 0.65
CA PRO A 184 19.22 -10.81 -0.67
C PRO A 184 17.91 -11.60 -0.64
N LEU A 185 17.77 -12.62 0.21
CA LEU A 185 16.54 -13.40 0.33
C LEU A 185 15.40 -12.59 0.94
N SER A 186 15.68 -11.73 1.92
CA SER A 186 14.68 -10.79 2.47
C SER A 186 14.23 -9.79 1.41
N PHE A 187 15.14 -9.29 0.59
CA PHE A 187 14.85 -8.43 -0.54
C PHE A 187 14.00 -9.15 -1.61
N ILE A 188 14.39 -10.35 -2.01
CA ILE A 188 13.63 -11.16 -2.97
C ILE A 188 12.22 -11.44 -2.44
N ALA A 189 12.07 -11.73 -1.15
CA ALA A 189 10.74 -11.91 -0.54
C ALA A 189 9.91 -10.64 -0.62
N ALA A 190 10.48 -9.47 -0.30
CA ALA A 190 9.80 -8.18 -0.39
C ALA A 190 9.43 -7.84 -1.85
N LEU A 191 10.33 -8.12 -2.79
CA LEU A 191 10.08 -7.92 -4.21
C LEU A 191 8.95 -8.81 -4.72
N LEU A 192 8.98 -10.11 -4.43
CA LEU A 192 7.91 -11.04 -4.82
C LEU A 192 6.57 -10.67 -4.19
N TYR A 193 6.59 -10.22 -2.93
CA TYR A 193 5.41 -9.72 -2.24
C TYR A 193 4.82 -8.50 -2.96
N THR A 194 5.66 -7.51 -3.26
CA THR A 194 5.24 -6.28 -3.95
C THR A 194 4.75 -6.57 -5.36
N LEU A 195 5.46 -7.44 -6.11
CA LEU A 195 5.05 -7.82 -7.47
C LEU A 195 3.73 -8.61 -7.50
N SER A 196 3.36 -9.27 -6.42
CA SER A 196 2.06 -9.93 -6.32
C SER A 196 0.88 -8.97 -6.19
N LEU A 197 1.14 -7.74 -5.83
CA LEU A 197 0.17 -6.64 -5.69
C LEU A 197 0.30 -5.69 -6.90
N PRO A 198 -0.70 -4.84 -7.14
CA PRO A 198 -0.53 -3.68 -7.99
C PRO A 198 0.72 -2.90 -7.59
N SER A 199 1.62 -2.68 -8.54
CA SER A 199 2.95 -2.15 -8.27
C SER A 199 3.53 -1.43 -9.48
N TYR A 200 4.64 -0.75 -9.29
CA TYR A 200 5.33 -0.04 -10.35
C TYR A 200 5.64 -0.89 -11.60
N LEU A 201 5.92 -2.19 -11.42
CA LEU A 201 6.26 -3.10 -12.53
C LEU A 201 5.04 -3.74 -13.20
N SER A 202 3.88 -3.71 -12.54
CA SER A 202 2.61 -4.22 -13.07
C SER A 202 1.48 -3.53 -12.34
N VAL A 203 0.66 -2.77 -13.07
CA VAL A 203 -0.51 -2.08 -12.51
C VAL A 203 -1.50 -3.09 -11.90
N GLU A 204 -1.69 -4.23 -12.54
CA GLU A 204 -2.59 -5.27 -12.03
C GLU A 204 -1.98 -6.17 -10.95
N GLY A 205 -0.64 -6.24 -10.89
CA GLY A 205 0.10 -7.19 -10.07
C GLY A 205 0.15 -8.60 -10.68
N TRP A 206 1.06 -9.43 -10.15
CA TRP A 206 1.22 -10.84 -10.52
C TRP A 206 0.75 -11.73 -9.38
N ALA A 207 -0.55 -11.84 -9.20
CA ALA A 207 -1.21 -12.54 -8.10
C ALA A 207 -0.61 -13.92 -7.72
N PRO A 208 -0.19 -14.81 -8.67
CA PRO A 208 0.39 -16.11 -8.32
C PRO A 208 1.68 -16.01 -7.50
N LEU A 209 2.43 -14.89 -7.60
CA LEU A 209 3.66 -14.70 -6.81
C LEU A 209 3.39 -14.64 -5.31
N ALA A 210 2.19 -14.20 -4.89
CA ALA A 210 1.80 -14.17 -3.49
C ALA A 210 1.95 -15.53 -2.79
N PHE A 211 1.74 -16.62 -3.50
CA PHE A 211 1.81 -17.99 -2.94
C PHE A 211 3.24 -18.48 -2.66
N VAL A 212 4.25 -17.77 -3.15
CA VAL A 212 5.67 -18.10 -2.97
C VAL A 212 6.50 -16.97 -2.38
N ALA A 213 5.91 -15.79 -2.24
CA ALA A 213 6.60 -14.56 -1.84
C ALA A 213 7.31 -14.66 -0.48
N LEU A 214 6.71 -15.38 0.47
CA LEU A 214 7.25 -15.52 1.83
C LEU A 214 8.23 -16.68 1.99
N LEU A 215 8.43 -17.54 0.98
CA LEU A 215 9.37 -18.67 1.09
C LEU A 215 10.79 -18.25 1.41
N PRO A 216 11.38 -17.25 0.70
CA PRO A 216 12.73 -16.78 1.02
C PRO A 216 12.82 -16.20 2.44
N LEU A 217 11.81 -15.44 2.87
CA LEU A 217 11.74 -14.89 4.22
C LEU A 217 11.69 -16.00 5.28
N PHE A 218 10.86 -17.02 5.11
CA PHE A 218 10.77 -18.15 6.05
C PHE A 218 12.11 -18.90 6.16
N ALA A 219 12.83 -19.06 5.06
CA ALA A 219 14.18 -19.64 5.08
C ALA A 219 15.14 -18.80 5.92
N VAL A 220 15.13 -17.49 5.77
CA VAL A 220 15.95 -16.56 6.54
C VAL A 220 15.59 -16.59 8.02
N LEU A 221 14.30 -16.45 8.34
CA LEU A 221 13.82 -16.45 9.73
C LEU A 221 14.19 -17.77 10.46
N GLN A 222 14.21 -18.89 9.76
CA GLN A 222 14.58 -20.18 10.36
C GLN A 222 16.09 -20.39 10.53
N SER A 223 16.89 -19.70 9.75
CA SER A 223 18.34 -19.93 9.71
C SER A 223 19.14 -19.08 10.71
N HIS A 224 18.48 -18.13 11.38
CA HIS A 224 19.14 -17.14 12.24
C HIS A 224 18.67 -17.21 13.69
N SER A 225 19.49 -16.67 14.61
CA SER A 225 19.08 -16.42 15.98
C SER A 225 17.99 -15.36 16.05
N TYR A 226 17.25 -15.28 17.17
CA TYR A 226 16.13 -14.35 17.36
C TYR A 226 16.44 -12.92 16.90
N ARG A 227 17.59 -12.37 17.33
CA ARG A 227 17.96 -10.97 17.04
C ARG A 227 18.18 -10.72 15.55
N TRP A 228 18.85 -11.65 14.87
CA TRP A 228 19.11 -11.55 13.44
C TRP A 228 17.87 -11.83 12.59
N ALA A 229 17.06 -12.80 13.01
CA ALA A 229 15.78 -13.06 12.37
C ALA A 229 14.84 -11.85 12.48
N LEU A 230 14.82 -11.17 13.65
CA LEU A 230 14.08 -9.92 13.83
C LEU A 230 14.59 -8.83 12.87
N PHE A 231 15.90 -8.65 12.81
CA PHE A 231 16.50 -7.66 11.92
C PHE A 231 16.13 -7.89 10.46
N TYR A 232 16.23 -9.12 9.95
CA TYR A 232 15.88 -9.43 8.57
C TYR A 232 14.35 -9.38 8.31
N GLY A 233 13.53 -9.70 9.29
CA GLY A 233 12.10 -9.51 9.21
C GLY A 233 11.72 -8.04 9.08
N VAL A 234 12.30 -7.18 9.91
CA VAL A 234 12.11 -5.73 9.80
C VAL A 234 12.65 -5.19 8.47
N SER A 235 13.82 -5.67 8.03
CA SER A 235 14.39 -5.30 6.72
C SER A 235 13.45 -5.63 5.56
N PHE A 236 12.85 -6.84 5.59
CA PHE A 236 11.80 -7.22 4.65
C PHE A 236 10.64 -6.21 4.68
N GLY A 237 10.14 -5.88 5.88
CA GLY A 237 9.03 -4.92 6.05
C GLY A 237 9.34 -3.55 5.46
N VAL A 238 10.52 -2.98 5.78
CA VAL A 238 10.94 -1.67 5.24
C VAL A 238 10.98 -1.67 3.72
N ILE A 239 11.59 -2.69 3.11
CA ILE A 239 11.69 -2.79 1.66
C ILE A 239 10.30 -2.94 1.03
N GLN A 240 9.46 -3.81 1.60
CA GLN A 240 8.10 -4.01 1.12
C GLN A 240 7.27 -2.73 1.20
N ILE A 241 7.33 -1.99 2.32
CA ILE A 241 6.62 -0.72 2.50
C ILE A 241 7.02 0.26 1.40
N LEU A 242 8.31 0.47 1.20
CA LEU A 242 8.82 1.44 0.22
C LEU A 242 8.43 1.06 -1.21
N LEU A 243 8.52 -0.22 -1.56
CA LEU A 243 8.15 -0.69 -2.89
C LEU A 243 6.64 -0.63 -3.16
N THR A 244 5.80 -0.90 -2.15
CA THR A 244 4.35 -0.91 -2.31
C THR A 244 3.75 0.49 -2.26
N ASN A 245 4.28 1.37 -1.41
CA ASN A 245 3.69 2.69 -1.15
C ASN A 245 4.49 3.86 -1.76
N TYR A 246 5.33 3.59 -2.75
CA TYR A 246 6.18 4.62 -3.37
C TYR A 246 5.38 5.82 -3.90
N TRP A 247 4.14 5.59 -4.31
CA TRP A 247 3.23 6.60 -4.82
C TRP A 247 2.85 7.67 -3.77
N LEU A 248 2.96 7.39 -2.47
CA LEU A 248 2.84 8.44 -1.44
C LEU A 248 3.85 9.56 -1.63
N GLY A 249 4.97 9.28 -2.30
CA GLY A 249 5.96 10.28 -2.66
C GLY A 249 5.48 11.26 -3.74
N THR A 250 4.45 10.94 -4.50
CA THR A 250 3.84 11.87 -5.46
C THR A 250 3.05 12.95 -4.74
N PHE A 251 2.43 12.60 -3.61
CA PHE A 251 1.77 13.58 -2.73
C PHE A 251 2.80 14.40 -1.95
N SER A 252 3.67 13.74 -1.18
CA SER A 252 4.72 14.39 -0.41
C SER A 252 5.82 13.38 0.00
N LEU A 253 7.08 13.76 -0.19
CA LEU A 253 8.24 12.99 0.27
C LEU A 253 8.24 12.78 1.78
N ILE A 254 7.84 13.80 2.53
CA ILE A 254 7.78 13.76 3.98
C ILE A 254 6.72 12.76 4.42
N THR A 255 5.56 12.75 3.77
CA THR A 255 4.48 11.79 4.04
C THR A 255 4.96 10.36 3.85
N LEU A 256 5.61 10.06 2.71
CA LEU A 256 6.16 8.71 2.48
C LEU A 256 7.16 8.30 3.57
N GLN A 257 8.04 9.22 4.01
CA GLN A 257 9.02 8.92 5.05
C GLN A 257 8.35 8.67 6.42
N LEU A 258 7.41 9.53 6.82
CA LEU A 258 6.69 9.39 8.09
C LEU A 258 5.87 8.09 8.12
N VAL A 259 5.10 7.81 7.07
CA VAL A 259 4.33 6.57 6.94
C VAL A 259 5.28 5.35 6.94
N SER A 260 6.40 5.41 6.22
CA SER A 260 7.38 4.31 6.20
C SER A 260 7.99 4.04 7.57
N VAL A 261 8.31 5.08 8.35
CA VAL A 261 8.82 4.93 9.72
C VAL A 261 7.77 4.30 10.62
N PHE A 262 6.53 4.78 10.55
CA PHE A 262 5.42 4.26 11.35
C PHE A 262 5.16 2.77 11.03
N LEU A 263 4.98 2.42 9.77
CA LEU A 263 4.76 1.04 9.35
C LEU A 263 5.96 0.13 9.65
N THR A 264 7.19 0.66 9.63
CA THR A 264 8.38 -0.09 10.05
C THR A 264 8.29 -0.50 11.51
N PHE A 265 7.78 0.38 12.38
CA PHE A 265 7.57 0.07 13.79
C PHE A 265 6.54 -1.05 13.97
N GLU A 266 5.45 -1.05 13.20
CA GLU A 266 4.46 -2.11 13.20
C GLU A 266 5.08 -3.46 12.81
N TYR A 267 5.88 -3.52 11.74
CA TYR A 267 6.62 -4.71 11.35
C TYR A 267 7.61 -5.18 12.43
N ALA A 268 8.27 -4.24 13.12
CA ALA A 268 9.18 -4.58 14.20
C ALA A 268 8.45 -5.27 15.36
N LEU A 269 7.28 -4.74 15.74
CA LEU A 269 6.42 -5.33 16.77
C LEU A 269 5.89 -6.71 16.33
N PHE A 270 5.40 -6.81 15.10
CA PHE A 270 4.90 -8.06 14.52
C PHE A 270 5.97 -9.16 14.56
N PHE A 271 7.16 -8.89 14.02
CA PHE A 271 8.24 -9.88 14.01
C PHE A 271 8.77 -10.18 15.41
N ALA A 272 8.78 -9.21 16.33
CA ALA A 272 9.18 -9.45 17.72
C ALA A 272 8.28 -10.49 18.39
N VAL A 273 6.96 -10.36 18.24
CA VAL A 273 5.97 -11.30 18.80
C VAL A 273 6.05 -12.65 18.10
N LEU A 274 6.03 -12.67 16.77
CA LEU A 274 6.10 -13.89 15.96
C LEU A 274 7.34 -14.74 16.31
N LEU A 275 8.50 -14.10 16.38
CA LEU A 275 9.77 -14.77 16.67
C LEU A 275 9.89 -15.17 18.12
N LEU A 276 9.33 -14.42 19.08
CA LEU A 276 9.26 -14.81 20.47
C LEU A 276 8.55 -16.17 20.61
N ILE A 277 7.38 -16.30 19.99
CA ILE A 277 6.61 -17.56 20.00
C ILE A 277 7.43 -18.66 19.34
N ARG A 278 7.96 -18.42 18.16
CA ARG A 278 8.73 -19.41 17.39
C ARG A 278 9.94 -19.96 18.14
N TYR A 279 10.71 -19.11 18.83
CA TYR A 279 11.94 -19.53 19.52
C TYR A 279 11.68 -20.17 20.88
N ARG A 280 10.51 -19.96 21.46
CA ARG A 280 10.19 -20.43 22.81
C ARG A 280 9.23 -21.58 22.85
N VAL A 281 8.30 -21.64 21.90
CA VAL A 281 7.32 -22.72 21.84
C VAL A 281 7.90 -23.90 21.06
N PRO A 282 8.05 -25.07 21.67
CA PRO A 282 8.49 -26.27 20.96
C PRO A 282 7.52 -26.62 19.82
N ARG A 283 8.07 -26.85 18.62
CA ARG A 283 7.31 -27.20 17.43
C ARG A 283 6.16 -26.19 17.14
N PRO A 284 6.48 -24.94 16.79
CA PRO A 284 5.46 -23.97 16.43
C PRO A 284 4.61 -24.54 15.30
N HIS A 285 3.30 -24.48 15.48
CA HIS A 285 2.35 -24.99 14.49
C HIS A 285 2.50 -24.24 13.17
N ILE A 286 2.31 -24.95 12.06
CA ILE A 286 2.27 -24.34 10.72
C ILE A 286 1.23 -23.21 10.65
N LEU A 287 0.19 -23.25 11.48
CA LEU A 287 -0.84 -22.21 11.58
C LEU A 287 -0.38 -20.93 12.27
N LEU A 288 0.79 -20.90 12.94
CA LEU A 288 1.27 -19.70 13.60
C LEU A 288 1.49 -18.53 12.62
N TYR A 289 2.17 -18.80 11.50
CA TYR A 289 2.47 -17.75 10.53
C TYR A 289 1.22 -17.13 9.91
N PRO A 290 0.28 -17.91 9.36
CA PRO A 290 -0.93 -17.34 8.79
C PRO A 290 -1.82 -16.65 9.85
N ALA A 291 -1.96 -17.21 11.05
CA ALA A 291 -2.74 -16.58 12.10
C ALA A 291 -2.11 -15.25 12.59
N ALA A 292 -0.78 -15.22 12.75
CA ALA A 292 -0.09 -14.00 13.15
C ALA A 292 -0.18 -12.94 12.05
N TRP A 293 -0.11 -13.33 10.77
CA TRP A 293 -0.25 -12.41 9.64
C TRP A 293 -1.65 -11.79 9.56
N VAL A 294 -2.69 -12.61 9.76
CA VAL A 294 -4.09 -12.14 9.83
C VAL A 294 -4.27 -11.11 10.94
N VAL A 295 -3.74 -11.40 12.13
CA VAL A 295 -3.82 -10.45 13.27
C VAL A 295 -3.05 -9.17 12.95
N PHE A 296 -1.91 -9.26 12.31
CA PHE A 296 -1.10 -8.12 11.91
C PHE A 296 -1.83 -7.23 10.89
N ASP A 297 -2.32 -7.81 9.79
CA ASP A 297 -3.07 -7.07 8.77
C ASP A 297 -4.33 -6.42 9.36
N TYR A 298 -5.04 -7.14 10.25
CA TYR A 298 -6.20 -6.58 10.93
C TYR A 298 -5.86 -5.38 11.80
N LEU A 299 -4.81 -5.48 12.63
CA LEU A 299 -4.41 -4.38 13.53
C LEU A 299 -3.96 -3.15 12.75
N ARG A 300 -3.28 -3.33 11.62
CA ARG A 300 -2.90 -2.23 10.71
C ARG A 300 -4.11 -1.49 10.11
N ALA A 301 -5.25 -2.13 10.03
CA ALA A 301 -6.48 -1.54 9.51
C ALA A 301 -7.36 -0.90 10.62
N GLN A 302 -6.85 -0.73 11.85
CA GLN A 302 -7.65 -0.22 12.95
C GLN A 302 -7.18 1.14 13.46
N GLY A 303 -8.13 1.90 13.99
CA GLY A 303 -7.87 3.18 14.65
C GLY A 303 -7.62 4.35 13.70
N PHE A 304 -7.27 5.50 14.26
CA PHE A 304 -7.03 6.74 13.52
C PHE A 304 -5.92 6.60 12.47
N LEU A 305 -4.84 5.89 12.81
CA LEU A 305 -3.71 5.64 11.89
C LEU A 305 -3.89 4.35 11.07
N GLY A 306 -5.10 3.80 11.01
CA GLY A 306 -5.38 2.59 10.25
C GLY A 306 -5.00 2.74 8.78
N TYR A 307 -4.15 1.83 8.28
CA TYR A 307 -3.64 1.87 6.91
C TYR A 307 -3.70 0.47 6.27
N PRO A 308 -4.86 0.07 5.70
CA PRO A 308 -5.08 -1.26 5.15
C PRO A 308 -4.49 -1.44 3.73
N TRP A 309 -3.35 -0.84 3.43
CA TRP A 309 -2.67 -0.96 2.14
C TRP A 309 -1.62 -2.06 2.13
N GLY A 310 -1.45 -2.71 0.98
CA GLY A 310 -0.43 -3.73 0.77
C GLY A 310 -0.67 -5.02 1.55
N MET A 311 -1.92 -5.39 1.84
CA MET A 311 -2.27 -6.69 2.43
C MET A 311 -2.11 -7.80 1.40
N LEU A 312 -1.49 -8.93 1.80
CA LEU A 312 -1.20 -10.01 0.85
C LEU A 312 -2.47 -10.67 0.29
N GLY A 313 -3.56 -10.66 1.05
CA GLY A 313 -4.86 -11.20 0.60
C GLY A 313 -5.44 -10.43 -0.59
N THR A 314 -5.23 -9.12 -0.67
CA THR A 314 -5.77 -8.29 -1.75
C THR A 314 -5.11 -8.55 -3.09
N SER A 315 -3.94 -9.20 -3.12
CA SER A 315 -3.28 -9.61 -4.36
C SER A 315 -4.13 -10.55 -5.23
N GLN A 316 -5.13 -11.23 -4.64
CA GLN A 316 -5.96 -12.22 -5.34
C GLN A 316 -7.26 -11.65 -5.91
N TYR A 317 -7.45 -10.33 -5.91
CA TYR A 317 -8.71 -9.66 -6.26
C TYR A 317 -9.30 -10.07 -7.62
N GLN A 318 -8.47 -10.44 -8.59
CA GLN A 318 -8.93 -10.90 -9.92
C GLN A 318 -9.31 -12.40 -9.96
N PHE A 319 -9.01 -13.17 -8.91
CA PHE A 319 -9.29 -14.60 -8.90
C PHE A 319 -10.59 -14.91 -8.16
N ALA A 320 -11.72 -14.60 -8.79
CA ALA A 320 -13.07 -14.69 -8.19
C ALA A 320 -13.33 -16.00 -7.43
N PRO A 321 -13.04 -17.24 -7.93
CA PRO A 321 -13.25 -18.45 -7.15
C PRO A 321 -12.44 -18.53 -5.86
N PHE A 322 -11.25 -17.93 -5.83
CA PHE A 322 -10.37 -17.96 -4.66
C PHE A 322 -10.81 -16.98 -3.58
N ILE A 323 -11.24 -15.78 -3.99
CA ILE A 323 -11.62 -14.72 -3.05
C ILE A 323 -12.96 -14.95 -2.36
N GLN A 324 -13.75 -15.96 -2.77
CA GLN A 324 -15.03 -16.28 -2.11
C GLN A 324 -14.86 -16.60 -0.61
N VAL A 325 -13.67 -17.01 -0.18
CA VAL A 325 -13.33 -17.16 1.24
C VAL A 325 -13.61 -15.87 2.04
N ALA A 326 -13.61 -14.72 1.36
CA ALA A 326 -13.94 -13.45 2.00
C ALA A 326 -15.42 -13.37 2.45
N ALA A 327 -16.33 -14.07 1.79
CA ALA A 327 -17.73 -14.19 2.26
C ALA A 327 -17.85 -14.92 3.60
N LEU A 328 -16.85 -15.76 3.96
CA LEU A 328 -16.80 -16.47 5.24
C LEU A 328 -16.06 -15.65 6.33
N ALA A 329 -14.88 -15.13 6.01
CA ALA A 329 -13.92 -14.63 6.99
C ALA A 329 -13.36 -13.24 6.68
N GLY A 330 -13.93 -12.52 5.72
CA GLY A 330 -13.38 -11.27 5.22
C GLY A 330 -12.09 -11.49 4.42
N VAL A 331 -11.47 -10.43 3.95
CA VAL A 331 -10.15 -10.43 3.28
C VAL A 331 -9.09 -11.16 4.14
N TRP A 332 -9.29 -11.20 5.45
CA TRP A 332 -8.46 -11.90 6.44
C TRP A 332 -8.36 -13.39 6.17
N GLY A 333 -9.47 -14.01 5.74
CA GLY A 333 -9.50 -15.41 5.33
C GLY A 333 -8.64 -15.68 4.10
N VAL A 334 -8.66 -14.76 3.13
CA VAL A 334 -7.84 -14.84 1.92
C VAL A 334 -6.35 -14.71 2.27
N THR A 335 -5.98 -13.72 3.10
CA THR A 335 -4.61 -13.58 3.65
C THR A 335 -4.17 -14.88 4.32
N PHE A 336 -5.04 -15.51 5.14
CA PHE A 336 -4.72 -16.77 5.83
C PHE A 336 -4.38 -17.87 4.84
N VAL A 337 -5.19 -18.08 3.80
CA VAL A 337 -4.98 -19.13 2.79
C VAL A 337 -3.69 -18.90 2.01
N VAL A 338 -3.41 -17.67 1.62
CA VAL A 338 -2.16 -17.30 0.90
C VAL A 338 -0.93 -17.56 1.77
N VAL A 339 -0.92 -17.13 3.03
CA VAL A 339 0.22 -17.32 3.93
C VAL A 339 0.38 -18.78 4.34
N LEU A 340 -0.72 -19.50 4.53
CA LEU A 340 -0.69 -20.96 4.81
C LEU A 340 -0.12 -21.73 3.61
N THR A 341 -0.47 -21.34 2.39
CA THR A 341 0.11 -21.92 1.16
C THR A 341 1.63 -21.75 1.16
N ASN A 342 2.14 -20.55 1.44
CA ASN A 342 3.59 -20.31 1.59
C ASN A 342 4.20 -21.22 2.67
N GLY A 343 3.53 -21.37 3.82
CA GLY A 343 4.00 -22.23 4.91
C GLY A 343 4.07 -23.70 4.50
N LEU A 344 3.05 -24.22 3.81
CA LEU A 344 3.00 -25.61 3.33
C LEU A 344 4.04 -25.87 2.25
N LEU A 345 4.20 -24.97 1.29
CA LEU A 345 5.26 -25.04 0.27
C LEU A 345 6.65 -25.02 0.90
N PHE A 346 6.84 -24.15 1.92
CA PHE A 346 8.11 -24.11 2.67
C PHE A 346 8.39 -25.44 3.38
N GLU A 347 7.38 -26.07 4.00
CA GLU A 347 7.53 -27.39 4.60
C GLU A 347 7.85 -28.49 3.56
N LEU A 348 7.24 -28.43 2.37
CA LEU A 348 7.55 -29.34 1.26
C LEU A 348 9.01 -29.19 0.80
N TRP A 349 9.49 -27.96 0.69
CA TRP A 349 10.87 -27.68 0.29
C TRP A 349 11.87 -28.14 1.35
N ARG A 350 11.60 -27.91 2.62
CA ARG A 350 12.51 -28.17 3.74
C ARG A 350 12.61 -29.65 4.12
N ARG A 351 11.53 -30.42 3.97
CA ARG A 351 11.47 -31.82 4.43
C ARG A 351 12.09 -32.79 3.44
N PRO A 352 12.77 -33.86 3.92
CA PRO A 352 13.19 -34.97 3.08
C PRO A 352 11.99 -35.59 2.34
N ALA A 353 12.23 -36.13 1.15
CA ALA A 353 11.18 -36.65 0.25
C ALA A 353 10.19 -37.59 0.95
N GLY A 354 10.66 -38.54 1.78
CA GLY A 354 9.79 -39.48 2.51
C GLY A 354 8.91 -38.88 3.61
N ARG A 355 9.05 -37.59 3.94
CA ARG A 355 8.27 -36.87 4.97
C ARG A 355 7.44 -35.69 4.40
N ARG A 356 7.32 -35.61 3.09
CA ARG A 356 6.58 -34.53 2.40
C ARG A 356 5.08 -34.78 2.34
N GLY A 357 4.63 -36.03 2.44
CA GLY A 357 3.23 -36.43 2.25
C GLY A 357 2.21 -35.57 3.02
N PRO A 358 2.35 -35.37 4.34
CA PRO A 358 1.38 -34.57 5.10
C PRO A 358 1.29 -33.10 4.64
N ALA A 359 2.41 -32.48 4.23
CA ALA A 359 2.38 -31.11 3.74
C ALA A 359 1.78 -31.04 2.34
N ALA A 360 2.06 -32.01 1.47
CA ALA A 360 1.45 -32.12 0.15
C ALA A 360 -0.06 -32.35 0.24
N ALA A 361 -0.49 -33.27 1.11
CA ALA A 361 -1.91 -33.52 1.36
C ALA A 361 -2.62 -32.29 1.93
N GLY A 362 -1.98 -31.60 2.89
CA GLY A 362 -2.52 -30.36 3.46
C GLY A 362 -2.65 -29.25 2.42
N LEU A 363 -1.67 -29.09 1.53
CA LEU A 363 -1.73 -28.12 0.44
C LEU A 363 -2.85 -28.47 -0.56
N GLY A 364 -2.93 -29.73 -0.99
CA GLY A 364 -3.98 -30.19 -1.89
C GLY A 364 -5.38 -30.00 -1.30
N LEU A 365 -5.56 -30.34 -0.03
CA LEU A 365 -6.85 -30.19 0.67
C LEU A 365 -7.23 -28.72 0.82
N LEU A 366 -6.28 -27.84 1.20
CA LEU A 366 -6.50 -26.40 1.33
C LEU A 366 -7.01 -25.81 0.01
N TRP A 367 -6.31 -26.08 -1.08
CA TRP A 367 -6.68 -25.56 -2.40
C TRP A 367 -7.98 -26.15 -2.92
N ALA A 368 -8.17 -27.47 -2.77
CA ALA A 368 -9.42 -28.13 -3.16
C ALA A 368 -10.62 -27.55 -2.40
N ALA A 369 -10.51 -27.40 -1.07
CA ALA A 369 -11.57 -26.83 -0.26
C ALA A 369 -11.87 -25.37 -0.64
N THR A 370 -10.83 -24.55 -0.84
CA THR A 370 -10.98 -23.15 -1.24
C THR A 370 -11.67 -23.03 -2.59
N LEU A 371 -11.21 -23.77 -3.60
CA LEU A 371 -11.75 -23.65 -4.97
C LEU A 371 -13.13 -24.29 -5.10
N ILE A 372 -13.36 -25.46 -4.49
CA ILE A 372 -14.69 -26.09 -4.51
C ILE A 372 -15.71 -25.16 -3.82
N PHE A 373 -15.38 -24.65 -2.64
CA PHE A 373 -16.25 -23.67 -1.98
C PHE A 373 -16.52 -22.46 -2.87
N GLY A 374 -15.46 -21.88 -3.45
CA GLY A 374 -15.59 -20.67 -4.27
C GLY A 374 -16.43 -20.89 -5.53
N ILE A 375 -16.23 -22.00 -6.24
CA ILE A 375 -17.02 -22.33 -7.42
C ILE A 375 -18.49 -22.56 -7.04
N MET A 376 -18.75 -23.35 -6.00
CA MET A 376 -20.12 -23.62 -5.54
C MET A 376 -20.81 -22.35 -5.06
N HIS A 377 -20.10 -21.45 -4.37
CA HIS A 377 -20.65 -20.20 -3.90
C HIS A 377 -21.00 -19.28 -5.07
N ILE A 378 -20.11 -19.10 -6.05
CA ILE A 378 -20.41 -18.32 -7.27
C ILE A 378 -21.61 -18.92 -8.01
N GLU A 379 -21.65 -20.23 -8.24
CA GLU A 379 -22.78 -20.87 -8.90
C GLU A 379 -24.09 -20.66 -8.14
N SER A 380 -24.07 -20.66 -6.81
CA SER A 380 -25.26 -20.37 -6.01
C SER A 380 -25.73 -18.92 -6.14
N LEU A 381 -24.77 -17.98 -6.31
CA LEU A 381 -25.08 -16.58 -6.53
C LEU A 381 -25.64 -16.33 -7.94
N GLU A 382 -25.07 -16.94 -8.96
CA GLU A 382 -25.48 -16.80 -10.36
C GLU A 382 -26.85 -17.49 -10.68
N LYS A 383 -27.19 -18.56 -9.95
CA LYS A 383 -28.49 -19.23 -10.11
C LYS A 383 -29.66 -18.48 -9.48
N ALA A 384 -29.41 -17.55 -8.59
CA ALA A 384 -30.45 -16.72 -7.99
C ALA A 384 -30.93 -15.70 -9.02
N ALA A 385 -32.24 -15.65 -9.26
CA ALA A 385 -32.80 -14.60 -10.09
C ALA A 385 -32.70 -13.24 -9.34
N PRO A 386 -32.31 -12.16 -10.01
CA PRO A 386 -32.38 -10.85 -9.42
C PRO A 386 -33.82 -10.47 -9.08
N GLU A 387 -34.03 -9.88 -7.94
CA GLU A 387 -35.35 -9.34 -7.55
C GLU A 387 -35.70 -8.14 -8.41
N LYS A 388 -34.71 -7.32 -8.69
CA LYS A 388 -34.82 -6.06 -9.40
C LYS A 388 -33.54 -5.71 -10.16
N LYS A 389 -33.67 -4.88 -11.17
CA LYS A 389 -32.57 -4.28 -11.91
C LYS A 389 -32.73 -2.77 -11.92
N VAL A 390 -31.64 -2.06 -11.67
CA VAL A 390 -31.62 -0.59 -11.71
C VAL A 390 -30.45 -0.13 -12.57
N LYS A 391 -30.61 0.96 -13.29
CA LYS A 391 -29.55 1.52 -14.13
C LYS A 391 -28.87 2.67 -13.39
N VAL A 392 -27.57 2.57 -13.19
CA VAL A 392 -26.77 3.62 -12.54
C VAL A 392 -25.70 4.11 -13.49
N ALA A 393 -25.65 5.42 -13.68
CA ALA A 393 -24.62 6.08 -14.46
C ALA A 393 -23.51 6.61 -13.54
N LEU A 394 -22.28 6.20 -13.78
CA LEU A 394 -21.09 6.64 -13.09
C LEU A 394 -20.32 7.58 -14.01
N ILE A 395 -19.99 8.78 -13.53
CA ILE A 395 -19.35 9.84 -14.31
C ILE A 395 -17.91 10.02 -13.89
N GLN A 396 -17.00 9.82 -14.83
CA GLN A 396 -15.55 10.05 -14.65
C GLN A 396 -15.13 11.30 -15.42
N GLN A 397 -14.96 12.40 -14.70
CA GLN A 397 -14.66 13.71 -15.30
C GLN A 397 -13.20 13.94 -15.65
N ASN A 398 -12.30 13.15 -15.11
CA ASN A 398 -10.85 13.26 -15.28
C ASN A 398 -10.29 14.66 -15.00
N THR A 399 -10.80 15.31 -13.97
CA THR A 399 -10.33 16.60 -13.49
C THR A 399 -10.18 16.59 -11.97
N ASP A 400 -9.25 17.42 -11.47
CA ASP A 400 -9.24 17.81 -10.06
C ASP A 400 -9.79 19.24 -9.97
N PRO A 401 -11.02 19.43 -9.48
CA PRO A 401 -11.65 20.75 -9.45
C PRO A 401 -10.93 21.74 -8.54
N ARG A 402 -10.09 21.26 -7.59
CA ARG A 402 -9.26 22.14 -6.75
C ARG A 402 -8.10 22.76 -7.52
N LYS A 403 -7.66 22.10 -8.60
CA LYS A 403 -6.57 22.56 -9.49
C LYS A 403 -7.07 23.26 -10.75
N HIS A 404 -8.34 23.08 -11.07
CA HIS A 404 -8.97 23.62 -12.26
C HIS A 404 -10.09 24.59 -11.89
N ASP A 405 -10.55 25.39 -12.86
CA ASP A 405 -11.73 26.23 -12.71
C ASP A 405 -12.96 25.35 -12.43
N TYR A 406 -13.73 25.68 -11.40
CA TYR A 406 -14.96 24.95 -11.04
C TYR A 406 -15.99 24.95 -12.16
N ARG A 407 -16.06 26.03 -12.95
CA ARG A 407 -16.91 26.13 -14.13
C ARG A 407 -16.51 25.08 -15.19
N TYR A 408 -15.24 24.99 -15.48
CA TYR A 408 -14.69 24.02 -16.43
C TYR A 408 -15.04 22.58 -16.04
N THR A 409 -14.86 22.24 -14.77
CA THR A 409 -15.21 20.88 -14.25
C THR A 409 -16.71 20.63 -14.34
N PHE A 410 -17.55 21.63 -13.99
CA PHE A 410 -19.01 21.52 -14.11
C PHE A 410 -19.46 21.31 -15.55
N ASP A 411 -18.87 22.02 -16.51
CA ASP A 411 -19.21 21.88 -17.93
C ASP A 411 -18.85 20.47 -18.46
N ILE A 412 -17.75 19.86 -17.99
CA ILE A 412 -17.41 18.48 -18.30
C ILE A 412 -18.44 17.52 -17.69
N LEU A 413 -18.76 17.67 -16.41
CA LEU A 413 -19.74 16.84 -15.69
C LEU A 413 -21.11 16.91 -16.38
N LYS A 414 -21.56 18.11 -16.75
CA LYS A 414 -22.79 18.32 -17.49
C LYS A 414 -22.79 17.56 -18.82
N ARG A 415 -21.77 17.77 -19.64
CA ARG A 415 -21.64 17.12 -20.96
C ARG A 415 -21.63 15.58 -20.86
N LEU A 416 -20.91 15.03 -19.88
CA LEU A 416 -20.85 13.59 -19.66
C LEU A 416 -22.18 13.05 -19.13
N THR A 417 -22.84 13.79 -18.24
CA THR A 417 -24.17 13.42 -17.73
C THR A 417 -25.21 13.45 -18.84
N ASP A 418 -25.24 14.50 -19.69
CA ASP A 418 -26.13 14.57 -20.84
C ASP A 418 -25.96 13.36 -21.79
N ARG A 419 -24.71 12.88 -21.93
CA ARG A 419 -24.41 11.65 -22.68
C ARG A 419 -24.95 10.38 -21.96
N ALA A 420 -24.84 10.32 -20.63
CA ALA A 420 -25.38 9.22 -19.83
C ALA A 420 -26.92 9.12 -19.95
N MET A 421 -27.60 10.27 -20.00
CA MET A 421 -29.06 10.35 -20.11
C MET A 421 -29.62 9.69 -21.38
N LEU A 422 -28.81 9.51 -22.42
CA LEU A 422 -29.23 8.76 -23.63
C LEU A 422 -29.54 7.28 -23.35
N GLN A 423 -29.10 6.76 -22.20
CA GLN A 423 -29.34 5.39 -21.78
C GLN A 423 -30.39 5.27 -20.66
N GLU A 424 -31.05 6.39 -20.32
CA GLU A 424 -32.14 6.45 -19.34
C GLU A 424 -31.73 5.80 -17.98
N PRO A 425 -30.71 6.34 -17.26
CA PRO A 425 -30.35 5.86 -15.93
C PRO A 425 -31.40 6.26 -14.89
N ASP A 426 -31.55 5.45 -13.83
CA ASP A 426 -32.40 5.76 -12.67
C ASP A 426 -31.67 6.70 -11.69
N LEU A 427 -30.31 6.58 -11.62
CA LEU A 427 -29.43 7.40 -10.76
C LEU A 427 -28.17 7.78 -11.55
N VAL A 428 -27.77 9.04 -11.44
CA VAL A 428 -26.44 9.51 -11.87
C VAL A 428 -25.58 9.75 -10.65
N ALA A 429 -24.34 9.25 -10.65
CA ALA A 429 -23.37 9.45 -9.59
C ALA A 429 -22.12 10.15 -10.10
N TRP A 430 -21.82 11.32 -9.54
CA TRP A 430 -20.59 12.05 -9.72
C TRP A 430 -19.57 11.63 -8.64
N SER A 431 -18.29 11.86 -8.92
CA SER A 431 -17.21 11.47 -8.03
C SER A 431 -17.12 12.33 -6.75
N GLU A 432 -16.18 11.96 -5.85
CA GLU A 432 -15.82 12.77 -4.68
C GLU A 432 -15.35 14.17 -5.11
N THR A 433 -15.80 15.18 -4.39
CA THR A 433 -15.49 16.60 -4.65
C THR A 433 -15.69 17.02 -6.12
N ALA A 434 -16.59 16.36 -6.84
CA ALA A 434 -16.88 16.70 -8.25
C ALA A 434 -17.41 18.11 -8.39
N PHE A 435 -18.24 18.56 -7.45
CA PHE A 435 -18.76 19.92 -7.38
C PHE A 435 -18.33 20.57 -6.06
N VAL A 436 -17.19 21.26 -6.06
CA VAL A 436 -16.56 21.85 -4.86
C VAL A 436 -17.34 23.03 -4.26
N PRO A 437 -17.92 23.99 -5.04
CA PRO A 437 -18.63 25.11 -4.43
C PRO A 437 -19.72 24.61 -3.49
N ASN A 438 -19.67 25.03 -2.23
CA ASN A 438 -20.64 24.66 -1.22
C ASN A 438 -22.06 25.02 -1.65
N ILE A 439 -22.86 23.98 -1.96
CA ILE A 439 -24.21 24.15 -2.53
C ILE A 439 -25.14 24.87 -1.54
N ARG A 440 -25.02 24.59 -0.24
CA ARG A 440 -25.86 25.20 0.80
C ARG A 440 -25.52 26.68 0.98
N LYS A 441 -24.26 27.00 1.14
CA LYS A 441 -23.75 28.37 1.36
C LYS A 441 -24.05 29.29 0.17
N TRP A 442 -23.56 28.90 -1.00
CA TRP A 442 -23.68 29.74 -2.19
C TRP A 442 -25.09 29.75 -2.79
N GLY A 443 -25.86 28.68 -2.56
CA GLY A 443 -27.24 28.63 -3.00
C GLY A 443 -28.22 29.44 -2.12
N ALA A 444 -27.78 29.97 -0.99
CA ALA A 444 -28.53 30.92 -0.15
C ALA A 444 -28.31 32.38 -0.58
N MET A 445 -27.29 32.66 -1.41
CA MET A 445 -27.00 34.01 -1.92
C MET A 445 -27.71 34.23 -3.24
N GLU A 446 -27.96 35.50 -3.58
CA GLU A 446 -28.46 35.85 -4.89
C GLU A 446 -27.40 35.56 -5.97
N ARG A 447 -27.86 35.19 -7.16
CA ARG A 447 -27.00 34.76 -8.28
C ARG A 447 -25.90 35.77 -8.64
N GLU A 448 -26.23 37.07 -8.57
CA GLU A 448 -25.37 38.19 -8.97
C GLU A 448 -24.36 38.60 -7.90
N GLU A 449 -24.51 38.13 -6.66
CA GLU A 449 -23.66 38.56 -5.54
C GLU A 449 -22.25 37.99 -5.64
N HIS A 450 -22.09 36.78 -6.19
CA HIS A 450 -20.79 36.13 -6.25
C HIS A 450 -20.71 35.10 -7.41
N PRO A 451 -19.56 34.95 -8.10
CA PRO A 451 -19.41 33.97 -9.17
C PRO A 451 -19.73 32.52 -8.77
N LEU A 452 -19.43 32.12 -7.51
CA LEU A 452 -19.75 30.80 -6.99
C LEU A 452 -21.26 30.65 -6.73
N ALA A 453 -21.97 31.71 -6.34
CA ALA A 453 -23.42 31.70 -6.24
C ALA A 453 -24.03 31.50 -7.64
N ALA A 454 -23.56 32.23 -8.64
CA ALA A 454 -23.98 32.01 -10.03
C ALA A 454 -23.78 30.56 -10.48
N LEU A 455 -22.63 29.97 -10.17
CA LEU A 455 -22.33 28.58 -10.53
C LEU A 455 -23.25 27.59 -9.82
N VAL A 456 -23.53 27.79 -8.53
CA VAL A 456 -24.45 26.93 -7.76
C VAL A 456 -25.89 27.07 -8.27
N HIS A 457 -26.33 28.27 -8.66
CA HIS A 457 -27.65 28.46 -9.29
C HIS A 457 -27.73 27.76 -10.64
N ASP A 458 -26.67 27.79 -11.46
CA ASP A 458 -26.60 27.04 -12.71
C ASP A 458 -26.66 25.52 -12.48
N PHE A 459 -25.93 25.01 -11.48
CA PHE A 459 -26.00 23.61 -11.08
C PHE A 459 -27.42 23.21 -10.66
N ARG A 460 -28.08 23.99 -9.80
CA ARG A 460 -29.45 23.73 -9.36
C ARG A 460 -30.44 23.77 -10.50
N GLY A 461 -30.26 24.70 -11.45
CA GLY A 461 -31.06 24.77 -12.67
C GLY A 461 -30.91 23.51 -13.49
N TYR A 462 -29.68 23.15 -13.79
CA TYR A 462 -29.35 21.94 -14.53
C TYR A 462 -29.90 20.66 -13.88
N GLN A 463 -29.76 20.52 -12.57
CA GLN A 463 -30.22 19.34 -11.86
C GLN A 463 -31.75 19.18 -11.93
N ARG A 464 -32.53 20.27 -11.82
CA ARG A 464 -34.00 20.23 -12.02
C ARG A 464 -34.41 19.86 -13.44
N GLU A 465 -33.64 20.35 -14.44
CA GLU A 465 -33.90 20.04 -15.84
C GLU A 465 -33.54 18.59 -16.18
N LEU A 466 -32.60 17.99 -15.43
CA LEU A 466 -32.12 16.64 -15.65
C LEU A 466 -33.21 15.59 -15.46
N GLY A 467 -34.12 15.79 -14.49
CA GLY A 467 -35.27 14.90 -14.24
C GLY A 467 -34.89 13.48 -13.83
N VAL A 468 -33.70 13.30 -13.20
CA VAL A 468 -33.18 12.04 -12.68
C VAL A 468 -32.49 12.27 -11.35
N TRP A 469 -32.48 11.26 -10.52
CA TRP A 469 -31.74 11.30 -9.23
C TRP A 469 -30.24 11.52 -9.45
N LEU A 470 -29.66 12.43 -8.67
CA LEU A 470 -28.24 12.79 -8.78
C LEU A 470 -27.55 12.71 -7.42
N LEU A 471 -26.48 11.91 -7.36
CA LEU A 471 -25.54 11.90 -6.25
C LEU A 471 -24.29 12.69 -6.64
N THR A 472 -23.80 13.59 -5.79
CA THR A 472 -22.56 14.34 -6.02
C THR A 472 -21.72 14.48 -4.76
N GLY A 473 -20.39 14.39 -4.90
CA GLY A 473 -19.48 14.86 -3.88
C GLY A 473 -19.53 16.39 -3.78
N ASN A 474 -19.54 16.92 -2.57
CA ASN A 474 -19.61 18.35 -2.29
C ASN A 474 -18.89 18.71 -0.98
N ASP A 475 -18.34 19.91 -0.91
CA ASP A 475 -17.89 20.52 0.34
C ASP A 475 -19.12 21.05 1.09
N ASP A 476 -19.61 20.33 2.10
CA ASP A 476 -20.74 20.74 2.92
C ASP A 476 -20.29 21.53 4.15
N TYR A 477 -21.16 22.34 4.75
CA TYR A 477 -20.84 23.04 5.98
C TYR A 477 -22.05 23.20 6.90
N GLU A 478 -21.76 23.37 8.17
CA GLU A 478 -22.71 23.83 9.17
C GLU A 478 -22.20 25.12 9.81
N GLU A 479 -23.16 25.95 10.19
CA GLU A 479 -22.92 27.17 10.94
C GLU A 479 -23.71 27.13 12.25
N PHE A 480 -23.00 27.28 13.34
CA PHE A 480 -23.61 27.32 14.67
C PHE A 480 -22.93 28.38 15.54
N ARG A 481 -23.56 28.69 16.67
CA ARG A 481 -22.95 29.58 17.69
C ARG A 481 -22.32 28.72 18.77
N ASP A 482 -21.06 29.01 19.07
CA ASP A 482 -20.37 28.38 20.19
C ASP A 482 -20.91 28.90 21.55
N ALA A 483 -20.38 28.36 22.66
CA ALA A 483 -20.77 28.74 24.01
C ALA A 483 -20.52 30.22 24.32
N GLU A 484 -19.60 30.85 23.61
CA GLU A 484 -19.24 32.28 23.67
C GLU A 484 -20.08 33.16 22.74
N GLY A 485 -20.98 32.56 21.95
CA GLY A 485 -21.87 33.25 21.01
C GLY A 485 -21.21 33.62 19.68
N ARG A 486 -19.99 33.12 19.38
CA ARG A 486 -19.29 33.33 18.12
C ARG A 486 -19.87 32.41 17.06
N ILE A 487 -19.95 32.87 15.81
CA ILE A 487 -20.33 32.04 14.69
C ILE A 487 -19.13 31.14 14.35
N VAL A 488 -19.33 29.84 14.42
CA VAL A 488 -18.37 28.82 14.01
C VAL A 488 -18.89 28.15 12.76
N GLN A 489 -18.02 27.94 11.77
CA GLN A 489 -18.30 27.19 10.55
C GLN A 489 -17.47 25.93 10.55
N GLU A 490 -18.13 24.79 10.45
CA GLU A 490 -17.52 23.47 10.28
C GLU A 490 -17.72 23.00 8.83
N HIS A 491 -16.65 22.54 8.21
CA HIS A 491 -16.62 22.04 6.84
C HIS A 491 -16.47 20.54 6.80
N TYR A 492 -17.17 19.89 5.86
CA TYR A 492 -17.24 18.44 5.75
C TYR A 492 -17.04 17.99 4.30
N ASN A 493 -16.19 16.98 4.10
CA ASN A 493 -16.21 16.20 2.86
C ASN A 493 -17.49 15.37 2.84
N ALA A 494 -18.37 15.59 1.87
CA ALA A 494 -19.72 15.05 1.88
C ALA A 494 -20.17 14.53 0.52
N SER A 495 -21.15 13.61 0.54
CA SER A 495 -21.99 13.27 -0.62
C SER A 495 -23.42 13.76 -0.39
N VAL A 496 -24.01 14.31 -1.44
CA VAL A 496 -25.35 14.91 -1.42
C VAL A 496 -26.22 14.24 -2.48
N LEU A 497 -27.39 13.76 -2.06
CA LEU A 497 -28.38 13.18 -2.95
C LEU A 497 -29.47 14.19 -3.28
N PHE A 498 -29.78 14.33 -4.57
CA PHE A 498 -30.90 15.11 -5.09
C PHE A 498 -31.92 14.20 -5.77
N SER A 499 -33.21 14.49 -5.58
CA SER A 499 -34.28 13.81 -6.28
C SER A 499 -34.36 14.23 -7.76
N ASP A 500 -35.19 13.57 -8.54
CA ASP A 500 -35.56 13.93 -9.92
C ASP A 500 -36.23 15.32 -10.04
N GLU A 501 -36.85 15.82 -8.97
CA GLU A 501 -37.44 17.17 -8.91
C GLU A 501 -36.42 18.26 -8.50
N GLY A 502 -35.16 17.89 -8.18
CA GLY A 502 -34.13 18.80 -7.77
C GLY A 502 -34.10 19.13 -6.28
N GLU A 503 -34.82 18.35 -5.48
CA GLU A 503 -34.81 18.52 -4.04
C GLU A 503 -33.62 17.82 -3.41
N ARG A 504 -32.95 18.48 -2.46
CA ARG A 504 -31.90 17.85 -1.65
C ARG A 504 -32.54 16.89 -0.64
N MET A 505 -32.33 15.60 -0.84
CA MET A 505 -32.94 14.55 -0.03
C MET A 505 -32.15 14.29 1.24
N ASP A 506 -30.87 13.97 1.11
CA ASP A 506 -30.01 13.63 2.25
C ASP A 506 -28.55 13.98 1.98
N THR A 507 -27.72 13.90 3.03
CA THR A 507 -26.30 14.24 2.98
C THR A 507 -25.54 13.32 3.91
N TYR A 508 -24.56 12.61 3.35
CA TYR A 508 -23.59 11.85 4.12
C TYR A 508 -22.29 12.64 4.25
N ARG A 509 -21.75 12.74 5.45
CA ARG A 509 -20.46 13.37 5.76
C ARG A 509 -19.45 12.30 6.09
N LYS A 510 -18.29 12.39 5.50
CA LYS A 510 -17.20 11.39 5.64
C LYS A 510 -16.89 11.11 7.11
N LEU A 511 -16.96 9.84 7.51
CA LEU A 511 -16.73 9.39 8.88
C LEU A 511 -15.25 9.08 9.14
N HIS A 512 -14.54 8.58 8.13
CA HIS A 512 -13.15 8.17 8.25
C HIS A 512 -12.27 9.05 7.36
N LEU A 513 -11.78 10.12 7.94
CA LEU A 513 -10.92 11.10 7.26
C LEU A 513 -9.48 10.59 7.17
N VAL A 514 -8.77 10.98 6.11
CA VAL A 514 -7.36 10.62 5.91
C VAL A 514 -6.48 11.37 6.92
N PRO A 515 -5.71 10.64 7.75
CA PRO A 515 -4.88 11.28 8.76
C PRO A 515 -3.89 12.29 8.16
N PHE A 516 -3.75 13.43 8.82
CA PHE A 516 -2.82 14.53 8.50
C PHE A 516 -3.05 15.26 7.17
N SER A 517 -3.91 14.77 6.28
CA SER A 517 -4.28 15.46 5.05
C SER A 517 -5.70 16.02 5.08
N GLU A 518 -6.61 15.30 5.71
CA GLU A 518 -8.01 15.68 5.87
C GLU A 518 -8.38 15.97 7.33
N TYR A 519 -7.62 15.43 8.30
CA TYR A 519 -7.96 15.51 9.71
C TYR A 519 -6.75 15.44 10.62
N PHE A 520 -6.73 16.28 11.67
CA PHE A 520 -5.76 16.22 12.75
C PHE A 520 -6.46 16.40 14.10
N PRO A 521 -6.67 15.34 14.89
CA PRO A 521 -7.50 15.38 16.11
C PRO A 521 -6.82 16.04 17.32
N TYR A 522 -5.57 16.47 17.19
CA TYR A 522 -4.74 16.99 18.30
C TYR A 522 -4.34 18.45 18.06
N GLU A 523 -5.24 19.25 17.47
CA GLU A 523 -4.99 20.66 17.19
C GLU A 523 -4.67 21.45 18.45
N GLU A 524 -5.43 21.24 19.52
CA GLU A 524 -5.27 21.94 20.80
C GLU A 524 -3.97 21.55 21.51
N GLU A 525 -3.59 20.24 21.48
CA GLU A 525 -2.40 19.72 22.12
C GLU A 525 -1.12 20.03 21.34
N TYR A 526 -1.20 20.07 20.02
CA TYR A 526 -0.05 20.27 19.11
C TYR A 526 -0.33 21.34 18.03
N PRO A 527 -0.63 22.62 18.41
CA PRO A 527 -1.02 23.66 17.45
C PRO A 527 0.08 23.96 16.39
N TRP A 528 1.32 23.70 16.72
CA TRP A 528 2.43 23.85 15.75
C TRP A 528 2.38 22.80 14.62
N VAL A 529 1.91 21.60 14.87
CA VAL A 529 1.70 20.58 13.83
C VAL A 529 0.58 21.02 12.90
N PHE A 530 -0.51 21.48 13.46
CA PHE A 530 -1.66 21.99 12.71
C PHE A 530 -1.27 23.14 11.78
N THR A 531 -0.46 24.09 12.27
CA THR A 531 0.08 25.18 11.45
C THR A 531 0.90 24.65 10.28
N ILE A 532 1.78 23.67 10.53
CA ILE A 532 2.57 23.03 9.46
C ILE A 532 1.67 22.35 8.44
N LEU A 533 0.63 21.63 8.87
CA LEU A 533 -0.29 20.94 7.96
C LEU A 533 -1.04 21.95 7.07
N LYS A 534 -1.48 23.09 7.61
CA LYS A 534 -2.07 24.17 6.81
C LYS A 534 -1.11 24.77 5.80
N ASP A 535 0.18 24.90 6.16
CA ASP A 535 1.22 25.38 5.22
C ASP A 535 1.48 24.38 4.06
N PHE A 536 1.09 23.11 4.23
CA PHE A 536 1.15 22.09 3.19
C PHE A 536 -0.16 21.90 2.41
N ASP A 537 -1.07 22.89 2.47
CA ASP A 537 -2.34 22.88 1.74
C ASP A 537 -3.26 21.69 2.12
N ALA A 538 -3.19 21.26 3.39
CA ALA A 538 -4.09 20.26 3.91
C ALA A 538 -5.50 20.84 4.06
N ASP A 539 -6.47 20.22 3.39
CA ASP A 539 -7.89 20.54 3.58
C ASP A 539 -8.38 19.81 4.83
N LEU A 540 -8.36 20.51 5.95
CA LEU A 540 -8.83 19.93 7.20
C LEU A 540 -10.35 20.05 7.30
N TRP A 541 -11.03 18.91 7.30
CA TRP A 541 -12.48 18.80 7.47
C TRP A 541 -12.84 18.26 8.85
N GLU A 542 -14.06 18.57 9.26
CA GLU A 542 -14.65 17.96 10.42
C GLU A 542 -15.16 16.55 10.08
N LYS A 543 -15.15 15.70 11.09
CA LYS A 543 -15.58 14.31 10.96
C LYS A 543 -17.10 14.21 11.03
N GLY A 544 -17.70 13.50 10.08
CA GLY A 544 -19.11 13.12 10.16
C GLY A 544 -19.40 12.22 11.37
N THR A 545 -20.65 12.20 11.83
CA THR A 545 -21.09 11.43 13.01
C THR A 545 -22.11 10.35 12.70
N GLU A 546 -22.77 10.43 11.55
CA GLU A 546 -23.90 9.57 11.20
C GLU A 546 -23.62 8.68 9.99
N ARG A 547 -24.09 7.44 10.07
CA ARG A 547 -24.11 6.52 8.93
C ARG A 547 -25.42 6.66 8.20
N VAL A 548 -25.42 7.42 7.12
CA VAL A 548 -26.61 7.68 6.29
C VAL A 548 -26.79 6.53 5.28
N ILE A 549 -28.04 6.06 5.16
CA ILE A 549 -28.50 5.21 4.06
C ILE A 549 -29.37 6.07 3.17
N PHE A 550 -28.96 6.23 1.93
CA PHE A 550 -29.73 6.96 0.94
C PHE A 550 -30.89 6.11 0.43
N GLU A 551 -32.07 6.70 0.36
CA GLU A 551 -33.29 6.06 -0.09
C GLU A 551 -33.65 6.57 -1.50
N HIS A 552 -33.42 5.73 -2.51
CA HIS A 552 -33.96 5.91 -3.86
C HIS A 552 -35.30 5.14 -3.96
N PRO A 553 -36.29 5.57 -4.75
CA PRO A 553 -37.58 4.85 -4.87
C PRO A 553 -37.43 3.36 -5.19
N GLU A 554 -36.36 2.98 -5.86
CA GLU A 554 -36.15 1.65 -6.38
C GLU A 554 -35.16 0.81 -5.53
N PHE A 555 -34.27 1.41 -4.74
CA PHE A 555 -33.25 0.71 -3.94
C PHE A 555 -32.66 1.61 -2.88
N THR A 556 -31.97 1.00 -1.93
CA THR A 556 -31.21 1.71 -0.90
C THR A 556 -29.72 1.57 -1.13
N PHE A 557 -28.97 2.63 -0.85
CA PHE A 557 -27.52 2.60 -0.98
C PHE A 557 -26.85 3.48 0.07
N PHE A 558 -25.55 3.33 0.22
CA PHE A 558 -24.72 4.24 1.00
C PHE A 558 -23.48 4.59 0.21
N THR A 559 -22.87 5.73 0.56
CA THR A 559 -21.76 6.27 -0.20
C THR A 559 -20.54 6.39 0.68
N PRO A 560 -19.70 5.34 0.79
CA PRO A 560 -18.38 5.51 1.38
C PRO A 560 -17.57 6.43 0.48
N ILE A 561 -16.89 7.43 1.08
CA ILE A 561 -16.12 8.41 0.33
C ILE A 561 -14.65 8.00 0.33
N CYS A 562 -14.07 7.79 -0.89
CA CYS A 562 -12.65 7.53 -1.11
C CYS A 562 -12.13 6.38 -0.22
N PHE A 563 -11.14 6.68 0.61
CA PHE A 563 -10.44 5.81 1.55
C PHE A 563 -11.34 4.95 2.46
N GLU A 564 -12.59 5.35 2.71
CA GLU A 564 -13.53 4.62 3.59
C GLU A 564 -13.85 3.21 3.10
N ASP A 565 -13.86 2.97 1.79
CA ASP A 565 -14.15 1.65 1.23
C ASP A 565 -13.05 0.62 1.52
N SER A 566 -11.88 1.08 1.92
CA SER A 566 -10.77 0.23 2.33
C SER A 566 -10.96 -0.41 3.72
N PHE A 567 -11.96 0.04 4.51
CA PHE A 567 -12.22 -0.46 5.87
C PHE A 567 -13.38 -1.46 5.92
N PRO A 568 -13.11 -2.78 6.03
CA PRO A 568 -14.16 -3.81 6.00
C PRO A 568 -15.24 -3.65 7.06
N GLY A 569 -14.85 -3.17 8.25
CA GLY A 569 -15.76 -2.97 9.38
C GLY A 569 -16.79 -1.87 9.15
N GLU A 570 -16.38 -0.78 8.52
CA GLU A 570 -17.25 0.36 8.21
C GLU A 570 -18.29 -0.02 7.15
N ILE A 571 -17.84 -0.61 6.03
CA ILE A 571 -18.74 -1.04 4.96
C ILE A 571 -19.76 -2.06 5.47
N ARG A 572 -19.31 -3.02 6.27
CA ARG A 572 -20.20 -3.98 6.93
C ARG A 572 -21.27 -3.30 7.80
N ALA A 573 -20.91 -2.23 8.52
CA ALA A 573 -21.84 -1.52 9.38
C ALA A 573 -22.97 -0.85 8.61
N PHE A 574 -22.69 -0.31 7.43
CA PHE A 574 -23.69 0.24 6.52
C PHE A 574 -24.61 -0.84 5.93
N VAL A 575 -24.04 -1.93 5.38
CA VAL A 575 -24.84 -3.01 4.81
C VAL A 575 -25.77 -3.65 5.85
N ARG A 576 -25.34 -3.75 7.10
CA ARG A 576 -26.20 -4.24 8.20
C ARG A 576 -27.37 -3.31 8.53
N ARG A 577 -27.35 -2.08 8.10
CA ARG A 577 -28.46 -1.12 8.22
C ARG A 577 -29.46 -1.22 7.08
N GLY A 578 -29.25 -2.12 6.11
CA GLY A 578 -30.20 -2.41 5.05
C GLY A 578 -29.80 -1.88 3.66
N ALA A 579 -28.58 -1.41 3.45
CA ALA A 579 -28.16 -0.97 2.13
C ALA A 579 -28.08 -2.14 1.13
N ASP A 580 -28.65 -1.95 -0.06
CA ASP A 580 -28.63 -2.91 -1.17
C ASP A 580 -27.39 -2.78 -2.02
N VAL A 581 -26.87 -1.56 -2.17
CA VAL A 581 -25.74 -1.21 -3.03
C VAL A 581 -24.67 -0.46 -2.25
N ILE A 582 -23.41 -0.78 -2.52
CA ILE A 582 -22.24 -0.01 -2.08
C ILE A 582 -21.89 0.93 -3.24
N LEU A 583 -22.12 2.24 -3.10
CA LEU A 583 -21.81 3.22 -4.13
C LEU A 583 -20.68 4.14 -3.62
N ASN A 584 -19.42 3.75 -3.88
CA ASN A 584 -18.25 4.55 -3.52
C ASN A 584 -18.09 5.73 -4.49
N ILE A 585 -17.78 6.91 -3.95
CA ILE A 585 -17.29 8.05 -4.73
C ILE A 585 -15.85 8.36 -4.30
N SER A 586 -14.95 8.58 -5.25
CA SER A 586 -13.52 8.77 -4.96
C SER A 586 -12.87 9.80 -5.89
N ASN A 587 -11.81 10.42 -5.37
CA ASN A 587 -10.94 11.28 -6.16
C ASN A 587 -9.51 10.76 -6.07
N ASP A 588 -9.11 9.89 -7.00
CA ASP A 588 -7.76 9.32 -7.06
C ASP A 588 -6.82 10.16 -7.98
N TYR A 589 -7.30 11.30 -8.52
CA TYR A 589 -6.54 12.17 -9.43
C TYR A 589 -5.22 12.68 -8.81
N TRP A 590 -5.23 12.93 -7.50
CA TRP A 590 -4.09 13.47 -6.76
C TRP A 590 -2.86 12.56 -6.79
N SER A 591 -3.04 11.25 -6.94
CA SER A 591 -1.96 10.27 -6.89
C SER A 591 -1.06 10.29 -8.13
N LEU A 592 -1.58 10.76 -9.27
CA LEU A 592 -0.92 10.81 -10.57
C LEU A 592 -0.32 9.47 -11.01
N THR A 593 -0.85 8.35 -10.49
CA THR A 593 -0.39 7.00 -10.80
C THR A 593 -1.53 5.99 -10.77
N GLU A 594 -1.63 5.18 -11.82
CA GLU A 594 -2.62 4.10 -11.90
C GLU A 594 -2.45 3.07 -10.78
N VAL A 595 -1.23 2.92 -10.25
CA VAL A 595 -0.93 1.92 -9.21
C VAL A 595 -1.67 2.21 -7.91
N GLU A 596 -1.77 3.47 -7.51
CA GLU A 596 -2.55 3.85 -6.33
C GLU A 596 -4.02 3.49 -6.53
N GLY A 597 -4.61 3.99 -7.64
CA GLY A 597 -6.01 3.72 -7.96
C GLY A 597 -6.33 2.23 -8.06
N GLN A 598 -5.40 1.42 -8.61
CA GLN A 598 -5.55 -0.03 -8.69
C GLN A 598 -5.41 -0.71 -7.32
N GLN A 599 -4.51 -0.26 -6.45
CA GLN A 599 -4.41 -0.77 -5.07
C GLN A 599 -5.66 -0.42 -4.26
N HIS A 600 -6.16 0.80 -4.42
CA HIS A 600 -7.40 1.25 -3.80
C HIS A 600 -8.58 0.39 -4.26
N PHE A 601 -8.73 0.22 -5.58
CA PHE A 601 -9.76 -0.63 -6.16
C PHE A 601 -9.68 -2.09 -5.69
N ALA A 602 -8.47 -2.67 -5.65
CA ALA A 602 -8.27 -4.04 -5.18
C ALA A 602 -8.69 -4.22 -3.71
N ASN A 603 -8.56 -3.18 -2.87
CA ASN A 603 -9.11 -3.19 -1.51
C ASN A 603 -10.64 -3.13 -1.53
N SER A 604 -11.22 -2.20 -2.30
CA SER A 604 -12.67 -1.96 -2.32
C SER A 604 -13.46 -3.14 -2.89
N LEU A 605 -12.92 -3.85 -3.89
CA LEU A 605 -13.57 -5.01 -4.52
C LEU A 605 -13.99 -6.08 -3.49
N PHE A 606 -13.17 -6.31 -2.46
CA PHE A 606 -13.49 -7.28 -1.43
C PHE A 606 -14.78 -6.95 -0.67
N ARG A 607 -15.17 -5.68 -0.62
CA ARG A 607 -16.41 -5.25 0.05
C ARG A 607 -17.64 -5.87 -0.58
N ALA A 608 -17.62 -6.05 -1.92
CA ALA A 608 -18.71 -6.73 -2.62
C ALA A 608 -18.85 -8.19 -2.13
N VAL A 609 -17.75 -8.95 -2.13
CA VAL A 609 -17.75 -10.37 -1.75
C VAL A 609 -18.05 -10.56 -0.27
N GLU A 610 -17.46 -9.75 0.60
CA GLU A 610 -17.64 -9.80 2.05
C GLU A 610 -19.10 -9.59 2.46
N ASN A 611 -19.78 -8.70 1.78
CA ASN A 611 -21.14 -8.31 2.15
C ASN A 611 -22.22 -8.94 1.24
N GLY A 612 -21.82 -9.57 0.13
CA GLY A 612 -22.75 -10.13 -0.85
C GLY A 612 -23.62 -9.04 -1.52
N ARG A 613 -23.04 -7.85 -1.76
CA ARG A 613 -23.71 -6.68 -2.35
C ARG A 613 -22.91 -6.17 -3.56
N PRO A 614 -23.57 -5.64 -4.60
CA PRO A 614 -22.89 -4.99 -5.70
C PRO A 614 -22.13 -3.75 -5.22
N LEU A 615 -20.96 -3.53 -5.80
CA LEU A 615 -20.14 -2.34 -5.59
C LEU A 615 -20.11 -1.52 -6.89
N LEU A 616 -20.55 -0.29 -6.80
CA LEU A 616 -20.40 0.74 -7.82
C LEU A 616 -19.34 1.73 -7.34
N ARG A 617 -18.44 2.09 -8.21
CA ARG A 617 -17.38 3.03 -7.88
C ARG A 617 -17.31 4.14 -8.92
N SER A 618 -17.64 5.38 -8.52
CA SER A 618 -17.56 6.58 -9.35
C SER A 618 -16.33 7.38 -8.94
N THR A 619 -15.32 7.47 -9.80
CA THR A 619 -14.06 8.13 -9.49
C THR A 619 -13.81 9.32 -10.40
N ALA A 620 -13.01 10.30 -9.93
CA ALA A 620 -12.62 11.43 -10.76
C ALA A 620 -11.75 11.00 -11.96
N SER A 621 -10.81 10.07 -11.74
CA SER A 621 -9.85 9.58 -12.75
C SER A 621 -9.29 8.20 -12.44
N GLY A 622 -9.67 7.62 -11.30
CA GLY A 622 -9.26 6.29 -10.86
C GLY A 622 -10.06 5.18 -11.56
N MET A 623 -10.19 4.03 -10.89
CA MET A 623 -10.95 2.89 -11.40
C MET A 623 -12.45 3.11 -11.19
N THR A 624 -13.14 3.64 -12.18
CA THR A 624 -14.61 3.66 -12.21
C THR A 624 -15.11 2.32 -12.71
N ALA A 625 -15.92 1.62 -11.88
CA ALA A 625 -16.29 0.24 -12.18
C ALA A 625 -17.60 -0.20 -11.52
N TYR A 626 -18.20 -1.24 -12.10
CA TYR A 626 -19.22 -2.07 -11.49
C TYR A 626 -18.65 -3.44 -11.14
N VAL A 627 -18.75 -3.81 -9.87
CA VAL A 627 -18.35 -5.12 -9.35
C VAL A 627 -19.56 -5.85 -8.80
N SER A 628 -19.79 -7.06 -9.29
CA SER A 628 -20.89 -7.91 -8.83
C SER A 628 -20.64 -8.50 -7.43
N PRO A 629 -21.68 -9.01 -6.74
CA PRO A 629 -21.54 -9.58 -5.39
C PRO A 629 -20.52 -10.75 -5.28
N GLU A 630 -20.24 -11.46 -6.36
CA GLU A 630 -19.22 -12.48 -6.43
C GLU A 630 -17.80 -11.94 -6.68
N GLY A 631 -17.65 -10.60 -6.75
CA GLY A 631 -16.35 -9.95 -6.93
C GLY A 631 -15.82 -9.98 -8.36
N ARG A 632 -16.70 -10.12 -9.36
CA ARG A 632 -16.31 -9.97 -10.77
C ARG A 632 -16.48 -8.53 -11.21
N ILE A 633 -15.46 -7.99 -11.85
CA ILE A 633 -15.55 -6.71 -12.54
C ILE A 633 -16.44 -6.94 -13.77
N ARG A 634 -17.59 -6.29 -13.80
CA ARG A 634 -18.55 -6.40 -14.90
C ARG A 634 -18.25 -5.38 -15.98
N GLU A 635 -17.96 -4.17 -15.58
CA GLU A 635 -17.65 -3.04 -16.44
C GLU A 635 -16.69 -2.11 -15.73
N GLU A 636 -15.82 -1.45 -16.49
CA GLU A 636 -14.82 -0.51 -15.98
C GLU A 636 -14.45 0.56 -17.00
N LEU A 637 -13.97 1.71 -16.54
CA LEU A 637 -13.40 2.77 -17.37
C LEU A 637 -11.88 2.82 -17.22
N PRO A 638 -11.16 3.24 -18.26
CA PRO A 638 -9.71 3.42 -18.19
C PRO A 638 -9.35 4.57 -17.23
N TYR A 639 -8.15 4.48 -16.64
CA TYR A 639 -7.60 5.52 -15.78
C TYR A 639 -7.32 6.80 -16.57
N TYR A 640 -7.47 7.95 -15.92
CA TYR A 640 -7.10 9.27 -16.46
C TYR A 640 -7.74 9.61 -17.82
N GLU A 641 -8.90 9.06 -18.09
CA GLU A 641 -9.72 9.40 -19.25
C GLU A 641 -11.09 9.91 -18.82
N GLU A 642 -11.70 10.77 -19.62
CA GLU A 642 -13.11 11.13 -19.43
C GLU A 642 -14.00 9.99 -19.89
N GLY A 643 -14.99 9.63 -19.08
CA GLY A 643 -15.87 8.51 -19.40
C GLY A 643 -17.22 8.54 -18.71
N VAL A 644 -18.12 7.74 -19.27
CA VAL A 644 -19.45 7.45 -18.74
C VAL A 644 -19.62 5.94 -18.73
N LEU A 645 -19.97 5.39 -17.59
CA LEU A 645 -20.32 3.98 -17.45
C LEU A 645 -21.74 3.88 -16.93
N VAL A 646 -22.64 3.33 -17.77
CA VAL A 646 -24.04 3.11 -17.40
C VAL A 646 -24.26 1.61 -17.26
N SER A 647 -24.43 1.14 -16.04
CA SER A 647 -24.52 -0.27 -15.70
C SER A 647 -25.93 -0.66 -15.25
N GLU A 648 -26.40 -1.80 -15.71
CA GLU A 648 -27.59 -2.46 -15.18
C GLU A 648 -27.22 -3.28 -13.94
N VAL A 649 -27.50 -2.74 -12.76
CA VAL A 649 -27.14 -3.32 -11.46
C VAL A 649 -28.23 -4.28 -11.00
N GLU A 650 -27.86 -5.52 -10.76
CA GLU A 650 -28.76 -6.56 -10.28
C GLU A 650 -28.85 -6.56 -8.76
N LEU A 651 -30.05 -6.40 -8.23
CA LEU A 651 -30.34 -6.43 -6.79
C LEU A 651 -30.94 -7.79 -6.42
N TYR A 652 -30.54 -8.28 -5.24
CA TYR A 652 -30.94 -9.62 -4.80
C TYR A 652 -31.36 -9.62 -3.34
N ASP A 653 -32.49 -10.24 -3.03
CA ASP A 653 -32.79 -10.64 -1.65
C ASP A 653 -32.07 -11.96 -1.34
N ARG A 654 -30.94 -11.85 -0.69
CA ARG A 654 -30.05 -12.99 -0.36
C ARG A 654 -29.77 -13.06 1.12
N PRO A 655 -29.63 -14.27 1.69
CA PRO A 655 -29.17 -14.39 3.04
C PRO A 655 -27.77 -13.78 3.20
N PRO A 656 -27.53 -13.06 4.30
CA PRO A 656 -26.26 -12.39 4.53
C PRO A 656 -25.11 -13.41 4.61
N THR A 657 -23.95 -13.03 4.07
CA THR A 657 -22.72 -13.82 4.16
C THR A 657 -22.35 -14.10 5.63
N LEU A 658 -21.50 -15.08 5.86
CA LEU A 658 -21.02 -15.36 7.22
C LEU A 658 -20.24 -14.17 7.79
N TYR A 659 -19.43 -13.50 6.94
CA TYR A 659 -18.72 -12.30 7.35
C TYR A 659 -19.69 -11.16 7.70
N LEU A 660 -20.71 -10.92 6.90
CA LEU A 660 -21.72 -9.91 7.20
C LEU A 660 -22.42 -10.18 8.54
N ARG A 661 -22.72 -11.45 8.87
CA ARG A 661 -23.33 -11.84 10.15
C ARG A 661 -22.39 -11.66 11.34
N TRP A 662 -21.19 -12.24 11.28
CA TRP A 662 -20.29 -12.42 12.42
C TRP A 662 -19.07 -11.50 12.40
N GLY A 663 -18.81 -10.77 11.31
CA GLY A 663 -17.69 -9.82 11.20
C GLY A 663 -16.34 -10.49 11.38
N ASN A 664 -15.54 -9.95 12.24
CA ASN A 664 -14.15 -10.35 12.46
C ASN A 664 -13.95 -11.60 13.33
N TRP A 665 -14.93 -12.52 13.33
CA TRP A 665 -14.87 -13.77 14.14
C TRP A 665 -13.60 -14.58 13.88
N PHE A 666 -13.16 -14.63 12.61
CA PHE A 666 -11.96 -15.37 12.21
C PHE A 666 -10.68 -14.71 12.76
N VAL A 667 -10.63 -13.40 12.75
CA VAL A 667 -9.52 -12.63 13.35
C VAL A 667 -9.45 -12.89 14.87
N LEU A 668 -10.60 -12.95 15.54
CA LEU A 668 -10.64 -13.29 16.97
C LEU A 668 -10.07 -14.68 17.24
N LEU A 669 -10.41 -15.68 16.43
CA LEU A 669 -9.83 -17.01 16.56
C LEU A 669 -8.32 -17.01 16.33
N ALA A 670 -7.85 -16.31 15.30
CA ALA A 670 -6.42 -16.15 15.02
C ALA A 670 -5.71 -15.45 16.20
N GLY A 671 -6.33 -14.39 16.73
CA GLY A 671 -5.83 -13.63 17.90
C GLY A 671 -5.73 -14.49 19.17
N VAL A 672 -6.75 -15.30 19.46
CA VAL A 672 -6.72 -16.26 20.58
C VAL A 672 -5.58 -17.26 20.42
N LEU A 673 -5.40 -17.82 19.22
CA LEU A 673 -4.28 -18.74 18.94
C LEU A 673 -2.92 -18.07 19.17
N VAL A 674 -2.71 -16.91 18.58
CA VAL A 674 -1.44 -16.14 18.71
C VAL A 674 -1.20 -15.74 20.17
N GLY A 675 -2.22 -15.23 20.85
CA GLY A 675 -2.16 -14.82 22.25
C GLY A 675 -1.82 -15.99 23.18
N ALA A 676 -2.50 -17.14 23.03
CA ALA A 676 -2.21 -18.33 23.80
C ALA A 676 -0.76 -18.84 23.59
N LEU A 677 -0.28 -18.82 22.35
CA LEU A 677 1.10 -19.19 22.05
C LEU A 677 2.11 -18.17 22.59
N ALA A 678 1.79 -16.89 22.55
CA ALA A 678 2.64 -15.83 23.15
C ALA A 678 2.74 -15.97 24.66
N ILE A 679 1.62 -16.16 25.36
CA ILE A 679 1.59 -16.43 26.81
C ILE A 679 2.43 -17.67 27.13
N ARG A 680 2.24 -18.76 26.40
CA ARG A 680 3.07 -19.99 26.55
C ARG A 680 4.56 -19.71 26.38
N ALA A 681 4.93 -18.90 25.39
CA ALA A 681 6.33 -18.51 25.15
C ALA A 681 6.91 -17.72 26.34
N LEU A 682 6.14 -16.80 26.92
CA LEU A 682 6.55 -16.01 28.10
C LEU A 682 6.71 -16.89 29.34
N VAL A 683 5.78 -17.81 29.60
CA VAL A 683 5.87 -18.78 30.72
C VAL A 683 7.11 -19.66 30.59
N LEU A 684 7.36 -20.19 29.41
CA LEU A 684 8.57 -20.99 29.15
C LEU A 684 9.87 -20.18 29.36
N ARG A 685 9.86 -18.90 28.98
CA ARG A 685 10.99 -17.99 29.21
C ARG A 685 11.24 -17.80 30.72
N TYR A 686 10.19 -17.57 31.51
CA TYR A 686 10.31 -17.38 32.95
C TYR A 686 10.89 -18.61 33.64
N HIS A 687 10.41 -19.80 33.32
CA HIS A 687 10.93 -21.05 33.91
C HIS A 687 12.36 -21.38 33.53
N THR A 688 12.80 -21.04 32.31
CA THR A 688 14.20 -21.23 31.90
C THR A 688 15.14 -20.20 32.50
N GLY A 689 14.67 -19.00 32.79
CA GLY A 689 15.45 -17.95 33.48
C GLY A 689 15.69 -18.22 34.97
N LYS A 690 14.78 -18.96 35.65
CA LYS A 690 14.97 -19.36 37.05
C LYS A 690 15.91 -20.57 37.25
N ARG A 691 16.25 -21.29 36.16
CA ARG A 691 17.16 -22.46 36.20
C ARG A 691 18.63 -22.08 35.84
N ARG A 692 18.89 -20.83 35.53
CA ARG A 692 20.21 -20.25 35.35
C ARG A 692 20.52 -19.26 36.47
#